data_bb3c43a2a6532ac713b6618685e6c0de
#
_entry.id   bb3c43a2a6532ac713b6618685e6c0de
#
_cell.length_a   1.000
_cell.length_b   1.000
_cell.length_c   1.000
_cell.angle_alpha   90.00
_cell.angle_beta   90.00
_cell.angle_gamma   90.00
#
_symmetry.space_group_name_H-M   'P 1'
#
loop_
_entity.id
_entity.type
_entity.pdbx_description
1 polymer ?
#
loop_
_entity_poly.entity_id
_entity_poly.type
_entity_poly.pdbx_seq_one_letter_code
_entity_poly.pdbx_strand_id
1 'polypeptide(L)'
;MSKNKDFLFYRAYIIYFGFVLLMVLVLWMTLSIQLTNQKSLFNSEDDRIPKKTIIEEAEYGDILDKDLNPLVTTISYYDIAMDPKVVDQELFDSEISNLADGLSQLFGDRTPKEYENLIRKKRNKGSQYVRLQRKVTNEQRKKLRKLPIFEKGRNEGGLIDNEEVSVRKKLRGFASRTIGRYSESDGNITAIGIEGAFHDVLAGKPGKQIVQKLATGWKKTGKYEEQAVSGADLVLTIDSDIQEVVHSELEKQLIEMDASHGCVIVMEVKTGYIRAISNLKRHDDNSFSQPYNYAIGSRTTPGSTFKLASLMAALEDGKLDLNDIVDAKGKYSFKGSNKPLYDSNYGNGYGMITVQQAFEKSSNVLAPTINEKYKNEPHKFIDRLEQFGLTEPVGIKLLGEKKPLVSKPGTAVWSGLSIPYMAIGYEVEQVPLQTLCLYNSVANNGKMMKPLFVEEIRQSGKLVERFSPVVLRDKICSQSTINKVKKCLEGVMKNGTGSDLESVEFNIAGKTGTAKIMDESGQFLDREDSEYQASFCGYFPAENPLYSCIVVIYKPKKFIYGAKVSGTVFASVANKVYASNLQFHDAVNEDAKRASKSPEIKAGYKSDISRSLTELGYGYQIGRKGKWVNSTKSASEIQLSDRKIKENVMPNVKGMTARDAVFLLEDMGYVVDIKGFGKVIYQSVRAGEEIEKGRLIQITLSE
;
A
#
# COMPACT_ATOMS: atom_id res chain seq x y z
N MET A 1 -58.65 41.43 -87.80
CA MET A 1 -58.46 41.24 -86.32
C MET A 1 -57.94 39.84 -85.92
N SER A 2 -57.46 39.04 -86.84
CA SER A 2 -57.03 37.65 -86.53
C SER A 2 -55.54 37.48 -86.23
N LYS A 3 -54.63 38.27 -86.83
CA LYS A 3 -53.18 38.09 -86.68
C LYS A 3 -52.54 38.47 -85.28
N ASN A 4 -53.25 39.27 -84.49
CA ASN A 4 -52.72 39.70 -83.17
C ASN A 4 -52.97 38.66 -82.02
N LYS A 5 -53.98 37.79 -82.18
CA LYS A 5 -54.28 36.76 -81.17
C LYS A 5 -53.26 35.65 -81.21
N ASP A 6 -52.80 35.23 -82.39
CA ASP A 6 -51.81 34.14 -82.49
C ASP A 6 -50.45 34.56 -81.96
N PHE A 7 -50.08 35.83 -82.10
CA PHE A 7 -48.80 36.36 -81.54
C PHE A 7 -48.82 36.46 -80.00
N LEU A 8 -49.98 36.70 -79.41
CA LEU A 8 -50.14 36.73 -77.95
C LEU A 8 -50.08 35.33 -77.36
N PHE A 9 -50.71 34.35 -78.04
CA PHE A 9 -50.62 32.95 -77.66
C PHE A 9 -49.19 32.41 -77.75
N TYR A 10 -48.48 32.79 -78.81
CA TYR A 10 -47.09 32.36 -78.97
C TYR A 10 -46.14 32.87 -77.83
N ARG A 11 -46.36 34.12 -77.41
CA ARG A 11 -45.62 34.68 -76.23
C ARG A 11 -46.03 34.02 -74.95
N ALA A 12 -47.31 33.69 -74.76
CA ALA A 12 -47.79 32.98 -73.61
C ALA A 12 -47.20 31.56 -73.55
N TYR A 13 -47.12 30.87 -74.69
CA TYR A 13 -46.45 29.55 -74.74
C TYR A 13 -44.97 29.62 -74.50
N ILE A 14 -44.23 30.63 -74.93
CA ILE A 14 -42.84 30.81 -74.65
C ILE A 14 -42.60 31.02 -73.14
N ILE A 15 -43.40 31.82 -72.45
CA ILE A 15 -43.39 32.07 -71.07
C ILE A 15 -43.74 30.79 -70.29
N TYR A 16 -44.78 30.09 -70.71
CA TYR A 16 -45.16 28.81 -70.10
C TYR A 16 -44.08 27.77 -70.26
N PHE A 17 -43.43 27.63 -71.40
CA PHE A 17 -42.30 26.72 -71.64
C PHE A 17 -41.09 27.08 -70.80
N GLY A 18 -40.81 28.38 -70.58
CA GLY A 18 -39.80 28.88 -69.68
C GLY A 18 -40.06 28.47 -68.23
N PHE A 19 -41.33 28.56 -67.79
CA PHE A 19 -41.66 28.08 -66.40
C PHE A 19 -41.58 26.57 -66.27
N VAL A 20 -42.00 25.80 -67.31
CA VAL A 20 -41.86 24.33 -67.30
C VAL A 20 -40.37 23.93 -67.26
N LEU A 21 -39.53 24.61 -68.05
CA LEU A 21 -38.11 24.37 -68.07
C LEU A 21 -37.43 24.67 -66.66
N LEU A 22 -37.87 25.81 -66.09
CA LEU A 22 -37.44 26.21 -64.75
C LEU A 22 -37.88 25.18 -63.70
N MET A 23 -39.09 24.68 -63.76
CA MET A 23 -39.64 23.65 -62.88
C MET A 23 -38.88 22.33 -63.03
N VAL A 24 -38.57 21.91 -64.26
CA VAL A 24 -37.75 20.71 -64.50
C VAL A 24 -36.34 20.88 -63.97
N LEU A 25 -35.74 22.07 -64.09
CA LEU A 25 -34.40 22.37 -63.60
C LEU A 25 -34.37 22.37 -62.07
N VAL A 26 -35.38 22.90 -61.39
CA VAL A 26 -35.55 22.88 -59.95
C VAL A 26 -35.78 21.45 -59.47
N LEU A 27 -36.62 20.65 -60.13
CA LEU A 27 -36.83 19.26 -59.83
C LEU A 27 -35.58 18.43 -60.05
N TRP A 28 -34.81 18.70 -61.12
CA TRP A 28 -33.55 18.05 -61.37
C TRP A 28 -32.49 18.41 -60.30
N MET A 29 -32.40 19.69 -59.88
CA MET A 29 -31.54 20.13 -58.79
C MET A 29 -31.91 19.47 -57.44
N THR A 30 -33.22 19.42 -57.11
CA THR A 30 -33.68 18.76 -55.87
C THR A 30 -33.41 17.26 -55.89
N LEU A 31 -33.63 16.57 -57.01
CA LEU A 31 -33.34 15.17 -57.20
C LEU A 31 -31.83 14.90 -57.14
N SER A 32 -31.00 15.75 -57.74
CA SER A 32 -29.57 15.65 -57.71
C SER A 32 -29.02 15.83 -56.28
N ILE A 33 -29.59 16.73 -55.49
CA ILE A 33 -29.28 16.93 -54.10
C ILE A 33 -29.70 15.71 -53.24
N GLN A 34 -30.86 15.11 -53.53
CA GLN A 34 -31.34 13.92 -52.84
C GLN A 34 -30.58 12.63 -53.21
N LEU A 35 -30.11 12.50 -54.45
CA LEU A 35 -29.35 11.34 -54.93
C LEU A 35 -27.85 11.46 -54.65
N THR A 36 -27.33 12.67 -54.51
CA THR A 36 -25.94 12.87 -54.07
C THR A 36 -25.89 12.62 -52.57
N ASN A 37 -25.32 11.46 -52.19
CA ASN A 37 -25.21 10.93 -50.86
C ASN A 37 -25.05 12.05 -49.80
N GLN A 38 -26.02 12.20 -48.88
CA GLN A 38 -25.98 13.17 -47.78
C GLN A 38 -24.69 13.15 -46.99
N LYS A 39 -23.94 12.04 -46.98
CA LYS A 39 -22.65 11.90 -46.38
C LYS A 39 -21.55 12.80 -46.94
N SER A 40 -21.57 13.17 -48.22
CA SER A 40 -20.51 13.99 -48.83
C SER A 40 -20.68 15.49 -48.57
N LEU A 41 -21.89 15.98 -48.41
CA LEU A 41 -22.14 17.40 -48.11
C LEU A 41 -21.89 17.77 -46.67
N PHE A 42 -22.17 16.84 -45.72
CA PHE A 42 -21.88 17.05 -44.31
C PHE A 42 -20.41 16.78 -43.98
N ASN A 43 -19.72 15.89 -44.70
CA ASN A 43 -18.28 15.68 -44.53
C ASN A 43 -17.43 16.87 -45.05
N SER A 44 -17.93 17.67 -45.98
CA SER A 44 -17.17 18.79 -46.53
C SER A 44 -17.04 20.00 -45.59
N GLU A 45 -17.96 20.20 -44.65
CA GLU A 45 -17.85 21.26 -43.64
C GLU A 45 -16.91 20.84 -42.50
N ASP A 46 -16.96 19.56 -42.11
CA ASP A 46 -16.08 19.01 -41.06
C ASP A 46 -14.62 18.92 -41.51
N ASP A 47 -14.34 18.84 -42.82
CA ASP A 47 -12.97 18.82 -43.39
C ASP A 47 -12.36 20.22 -43.58
N ARG A 48 -13.13 21.30 -43.52
CA ARG A 48 -12.63 22.68 -43.66
C ARG A 48 -12.09 23.25 -42.35
N ILE A 49 -12.42 22.65 -41.20
CA ILE A 49 -11.94 23.10 -39.90
C ILE A 49 -10.61 22.41 -39.60
N PRO A 50 -9.53 23.16 -39.37
CA PRO A 50 -8.24 22.56 -39.06
C PRO A 50 -8.34 21.63 -37.84
N LYS A 51 -7.94 20.37 -38.03
CA LYS A 51 -7.82 19.36 -37.01
C LYS A 51 -6.35 19.08 -36.73
N LYS A 52 -6.00 18.75 -35.52
CA LYS A 52 -4.70 18.20 -35.15
C LYS A 52 -4.86 17.12 -34.11
N THR A 53 -3.90 16.23 -34.07
CA THR A 53 -3.82 15.19 -33.03
C THR A 53 -2.99 15.74 -31.89
N ILE A 54 -3.45 15.54 -30.66
CA ILE A 54 -2.70 15.81 -29.43
C ILE A 54 -2.53 14.49 -28.69
N ILE A 55 -1.40 14.36 -27.98
CA ILE A 55 -1.17 13.26 -27.08
C ILE A 55 -2.13 13.43 -25.87
N GLU A 56 -2.83 12.38 -25.54
CA GLU A 56 -3.60 12.28 -24.30
C GLU A 56 -2.83 11.33 -23.37
N GLU A 57 -2.33 11.89 -22.28
CA GLU A 57 -1.61 11.11 -21.27
C GLU A 57 -2.53 10.05 -20.66
N ALA A 58 -1.99 8.87 -20.41
CA ALA A 58 -2.70 7.81 -19.71
C ALA A 58 -2.80 8.15 -18.21
N GLU A 59 -3.88 7.73 -17.59
CA GLU A 59 -3.98 7.77 -16.13
C GLU A 59 -2.98 6.76 -15.53
N TYR A 60 -2.20 7.23 -14.59
CA TYR A 60 -1.19 6.43 -13.92
C TYR A 60 -1.84 5.54 -12.86
N GLY A 61 -1.54 4.23 -12.85
CA GLY A 61 -2.09 3.27 -11.90
C GLY A 61 -1.69 3.56 -10.45
N ASP A 62 -2.50 3.16 -9.50
CA ASP A 62 -2.28 3.33 -8.07
C ASP A 62 -1.35 2.26 -7.50
N ILE A 63 -0.74 2.54 -6.34
CA ILE A 63 -0.02 1.55 -5.54
C ILE A 63 -0.79 1.36 -4.25
N LEU A 64 -1.20 0.14 -4.01
CA LEU A 64 -2.08 -0.27 -2.92
C LEU A 64 -1.32 -1.19 -1.94
N ASP A 65 -1.74 -1.22 -0.68
CA ASP A 65 -1.29 -2.24 0.29
C ASP A 65 -2.00 -3.59 0.06
N LYS A 66 -1.71 -4.59 0.89
CA LYS A 66 -2.33 -5.93 0.81
C LYS A 66 -3.85 -5.92 0.94
N ASP A 67 -4.42 -4.92 1.60
CA ASP A 67 -5.85 -4.78 1.86
C ASP A 67 -6.52 -3.78 0.90
N LEU A 68 -5.82 -3.44 -0.19
CA LEU A 68 -6.25 -2.51 -1.24
C LEU A 68 -6.39 -1.05 -0.79
N ASN A 69 -5.77 -0.66 0.33
CA ASN A 69 -5.71 0.74 0.72
C ASN A 69 -4.65 1.48 -0.11
N PRO A 70 -4.94 2.68 -0.63
CA PRO A 70 -4.00 3.40 -1.46
C PRO A 70 -2.81 3.94 -0.65
N LEU A 71 -1.60 3.59 -1.11
CA LEU A 71 -0.33 4.13 -0.62
C LEU A 71 0.16 5.29 -1.48
N VAL A 72 -0.01 5.16 -2.80
CA VAL A 72 0.32 6.21 -3.77
C VAL A 72 -0.81 6.29 -4.78
N THR A 73 -1.29 7.49 -5.02
CA THR A 73 -2.33 7.77 -6.03
C THR A 73 -2.02 9.04 -6.81
N THR A 74 -2.65 9.21 -7.94
CA THR A 74 -2.56 10.44 -8.73
C THR A 74 -3.71 11.36 -8.37
N ILE A 75 -3.39 12.59 -7.95
CA ILE A 75 -4.37 13.61 -7.59
C ILE A 75 -4.31 14.72 -8.62
N SER A 76 -5.48 15.04 -9.19
CA SER A 76 -5.62 16.17 -10.10
C SER A 76 -5.75 17.47 -9.33
N TYR A 77 -4.90 18.42 -9.66
CA TYR A 77 -4.94 19.81 -9.21
C TYR A 77 -5.21 20.72 -10.40
N TYR A 78 -5.60 21.94 -10.13
CA TYR A 78 -5.90 22.93 -11.15
C TYR A 78 -5.04 24.18 -10.93
N ASP A 79 -4.39 24.66 -11.99
CA ASP A 79 -3.76 25.97 -11.97
C ASP A 79 -4.83 27.01 -12.35
N ILE A 80 -4.95 28.02 -11.50
CA ILE A 80 -5.99 29.05 -11.63
C ILE A 80 -5.36 30.35 -12.11
N ALA A 81 -5.94 30.89 -13.17
CA ALA A 81 -5.60 32.20 -13.70
C ALA A 81 -6.86 33.01 -13.99
N MET A 82 -6.69 34.30 -14.26
CA MET A 82 -7.72 35.22 -14.66
C MET A 82 -7.30 35.99 -15.91
N ASP A 83 -8.23 36.15 -16.84
CA ASP A 83 -8.14 37.18 -17.87
C ASP A 83 -8.91 38.43 -17.39
N PRO A 84 -8.24 39.40 -16.78
CA PRO A 84 -8.95 40.58 -16.24
C PRO A 84 -9.41 41.53 -17.35
N LYS A 85 -8.98 41.37 -18.60
CA LYS A 85 -9.35 42.22 -19.71
C LYS A 85 -10.75 41.92 -20.27
N VAL A 86 -11.18 40.65 -20.11
CA VAL A 86 -12.50 40.21 -20.59
C VAL A 86 -13.62 40.74 -19.73
N VAL A 87 -13.35 41.02 -18.44
CA VAL A 87 -14.37 41.49 -17.50
C VAL A 87 -14.80 42.90 -17.85
N ASP A 88 -16.09 43.12 -17.92
CA ASP A 88 -16.67 44.46 -18.13
C ASP A 88 -16.16 45.44 -17.07
N GLN A 89 -16.02 46.73 -17.44
CA GLN A 89 -15.41 47.75 -16.55
C GLN A 89 -16.27 48.02 -15.32
N GLU A 90 -17.58 48.12 -15.47
CA GLU A 90 -18.48 48.40 -14.38
C GLU A 90 -18.54 47.24 -13.39
N LEU A 91 -18.65 46.00 -13.89
CA LEU A 91 -18.59 44.80 -13.08
C LEU A 91 -17.22 44.66 -12.36
N PHE A 92 -16.12 44.98 -13.05
CA PHE A 92 -14.79 44.92 -12.47
C PHE A 92 -14.64 45.91 -11.32
N ASP A 93 -15.04 47.16 -11.50
CA ASP A 93 -14.87 48.19 -10.48
C ASP A 93 -15.79 47.99 -9.26
N SER A 94 -16.98 47.42 -9.46
CA SER A 94 -17.92 47.14 -8.37
C SER A 94 -17.53 45.90 -7.54
N GLU A 95 -16.99 44.82 -8.18
CA GLU A 95 -16.84 43.53 -7.54
C GLU A 95 -15.39 43.05 -7.30
N ILE A 96 -14.39 43.78 -7.78
CA ILE A 96 -12.99 43.37 -7.64
C ILE A 96 -12.53 43.24 -6.19
N SER A 97 -13.01 44.08 -5.30
CA SER A 97 -12.72 44.00 -3.85
C SER A 97 -13.33 42.74 -3.24
N ASN A 98 -14.60 42.45 -3.57
CA ASN A 98 -15.29 41.22 -3.11
C ASN A 98 -14.62 39.94 -3.63
N LEU A 99 -14.17 39.96 -4.89
CA LEU A 99 -13.38 38.87 -5.45
C LEU A 99 -12.05 38.67 -4.72
N ALA A 100 -11.34 39.76 -4.45
CA ALA A 100 -10.06 39.73 -3.73
C ALA A 100 -10.22 39.23 -2.28
N ASP A 101 -11.29 39.61 -1.60
CA ASP A 101 -11.65 39.09 -0.27
C ASP A 101 -11.89 37.57 -0.33
N GLY A 102 -12.69 37.11 -1.27
CA GLY A 102 -12.98 35.71 -1.47
C GLY A 102 -11.74 34.85 -1.81
N LEU A 103 -10.82 35.38 -2.65
CA LEU A 103 -9.56 34.71 -2.96
C LEU A 103 -8.66 34.62 -1.73
N SER A 104 -8.55 35.71 -0.95
CA SER A 104 -7.77 35.73 0.28
C SER A 104 -8.30 34.73 1.33
N GLN A 105 -9.62 34.67 1.52
CA GLN A 105 -10.25 33.70 2.42
C GLN A 105 -10.07 32.25 1.95
N LEU A 106 -10.15 32.01 0.64
CA LEU A 106 -10.07 30.68 0.10
C LEU A 106 -8.65 30.09 0.12
N PHE A 107 -7.63 30.91 -0.11
CA PHE A 107 -6.24 30.45 -0.26
C PHE A 107 -5.34 30.82 0.91
N GLY A 108 -5.57 31.92 1.59
CA GLY A 108 -4.79 32.35 2.77
C GLY A 108 -3.34 32.73 2.51
N ASP A 109 -2.92 32.83 1.25
CA ASP A 109 -1.52 33.08 0.84
C ASP A 109 -1.21 34.57 0.63
N ARG A 110 -2.24 35.41 0.43
CA ARG A 110 -2.16 36.85 0.22
C ARG A 110 -3.31 37.55 0.88
N THR A 111 -3.07 38.84 1.24
CA THR A 111 -4.13 39.73 1.72
C THR A 111 -5.08 40.14 0.58
N PRO A 112 -6.33 40.53 0.88
CA PRO A 112 -7.25 41.04 -0.13
C PRO A 112 -6.67 42.15 -0.99
N LYS A 113 -5.99 43.12 -0.33
CA LYS A 113 -5.36 44.24 -1.00
C LYS A 113 -4.23 43.84 -1.96
N GLU A 114 -3.49 42.81 -1.64
CA GLU A 114 -2.45 42.26 -2.54
C GLU A 114 -3.05 41.59 -3.77
N TYR A 115 -4.15 40.82 -3.63
CA TYR A 115 -4.89 40.25 -4.74
C TYR A 115 -5.47 41.32 -5.65
N GLU A 116 -6.16 42.31 -5.07
CA GLU A 116 -6.74 43.41 -5.83
C GLU A 116 -5.67 44.20 -6.59
N ASN A 117 -4.58 44.58 -5.94
CA ASN A 117 -3.47 45.30 -6.58
C ASN A 117 -2.83 44.47 -7.71
N LEU A 118 -2.65 43.16 -7.53
CA LEU A 118 -2.12 42.28 -8.54
C LEU A 118 -3.01 42.30 -9.80
N ILE A 119 -4.32 42.11 -9.63
CA ILE A 119 -5.27 42.01 -10.72
C ILE A 119 -5.41 43.36 -11.43
N ARG A 120 -5.58 44.50 -10.67
CA ARG A 120 -5.67 45.84 -11.25
C ARG A 120 -4.40 46.23 -12.03
N LYS A 121 -3.22 45.97 -11.45
CA LYS A 121 -1.92 46.25 -12.11
C LYS A 121 -1.78 45.51 -13.42
N LYS A 122 -2.21 44.24 -13.47
CA LYS A 122 -2.13 43.39 -14.67
C LYS A 122 -3.19 43.77 -15.72
N ARG A 123 -4.42 44.16 -15.28
CA ARG A 123 -5.46 44.69 -16.15
C ARG A 123 -4.98 45.98 -16.87
N ASN A 124 -4.40 46.91 -16.11
CA ASN A 124 -3.88 48.16 -16.65
C ASN A 124 -2.73 47.97 -17.66
N LYS A 125 -1.98 46.84 -17.54
CA LYS A 125 -0.95 46.45 -18.50
C LYS A 125 -1.50 45.66 -19.70
N GLY A 126 -2.83 45.44 -19.78
CA GLY A 126 -3.45 44.71 -20.87
C GLY A 126 -3.21 43.20 -20.85
N SER A 127 -2.79 42.63 -19.69
CA SER A 127 -2.55 41.21 -19.56
C SER A 127 -3.83 40.39 -19.67
N GLN A 128 -3.82 39.36 -20.52
CA GLN A 128 -4.93 38.41 -20.69
C GLN A 128 -4.75 37.13 -19.86
N TYR A 129 -3.64 37.00 -19.14
CA TYR A 129 -3.37 35.86 -18.28
C TYR A 129 -2.65 36.35 -17.00
N VAL A 130 -3.37 36.22 -15.88
CA VAL A 130 -2.86 36.54 -14.54
C VAL A 130 -3.00 35.29 -13.69
N ARG A 131 -1.89 34.60 -13.44
CA ARG A 131 -1.89 33.42 -12.56
C ARG A 131 -2.22 33.87 -11.13
N LEU A 132 -3.26 33.31 -10.56
CA LEU A 132 -3.71 33.58 -9.21
C LEU A 132 -3.18 32.54 -8.21
N GLN A 133 -3.36 31.23 -8.53
CA GLN A 133 -2.95 30.16 -7.63
C GLN A 133 -2.57 28.90 -8.41
N ARG A 134 -1.71 28.08 -7.81
CA ARG A 134 -1.32 26.77 -8.32
C ARG A 134 -1.82 25.66 -7.42
N LYS A 135 -1.96 24.46 -7.97
CA LYS A 135 -2.31 23.23 -7.24
C LYS A 135 -3.59 23.37 -6.41
N VAL A 136 -4.61 23.97 -7.00
CA VAL A 136 -5.94 24.13 -6.39
C VAL A 136 -6.70 22.81 -6.48
N THR A 137 -7.27 22.37 -5.36
CA THR A 137 -8.07 21.15 -5.32
C THR A 137 -9.41 21.33 -6.03
N ASN A 138 -10.07 20.25 -6.42
CA ASN A 138 -11.39 20.31 -7.06
C ASN A 138 -12.46 20.94 -6.12
N GLU A 139 -12.33 20.74 -4.80
CA GLU A 139 -13.22 21.38 -3.84
C GLU A 139 -13.03 22.89 -3.79
N GLN A 140 -11.77 23.35 -3.70
CA GLN A 140 -11.44 24.77 -3.77
C GLN A 140 -11.88 25.40 -5.10
N ARG A 141 -11.68 24.69 -6.23
CA ARG A 141 -12.14 25.11 -7.55
C ARG A 141 -13.66 25.31 -7.61
N LYS A 142 -14.43 24.40 -7.00
CA LYS A 142 -15.89 24.55 -6.90
C LYS A 142 -16.30 25.78 -6.09
N LYS A 143 -15.59 26.10 -5.02
CA LYS A 143 -15.80 27.32 -4.21
C LYS A 143 -15.42 28.59 -5.00
N LEU A 144 -14.27 28.53 -5.70
CA LEU A 144 -13.75 29.62 -6.53
C LEU A 144 -14.77 30.07 -7.61
N ARG A 145 -15.40 29.11 -8.30
CA ARG A 145 -16.41 29.37 -9.33
C ARG A 145 -17.66 30.11 -8.83
N LYS A 146 -17.87 30.18 -7.53
CA LYS A 146 -18.99 30.91 -6.88
C LYS A 146 -18.61 32.30 -6.41
N LEU A 147 -17.34 32.69 -6.55
CA LEU A 147 -16.90 34.04 -6.14
C LEU A 147 -17.43 35.09 -7.13
N PRO A 148 -17.65 36.33 -6.66
CA PRO A 148 -18.02 37.46 -7.50
C PRO A 148 -17.09 37.59 -8.71
N ILE A 149 -17.60 38.03 -9.85
CA ILE A 149 -16.95 38.04 -11.17
C ILE A 149 -16.77 36.62 -11.71
N PHE A 150 -16.20 35.65 -10.97
CA PHE A 150 -15.91 34.31 -11.45
C PHE A 150 -17.15 33.44 -11.70
N GLU A 151 -18.27 33.74 -11.05
CA GLU A 151 -19.57 33.11 -11.31
C GLU A 151 -20.05 33.32 -12.77
N LYS A 152 -19.59 34.38 -13.44
CA LYS A 152 -19.84 34.65 -14.86
C LYS A 152 -19.00 33.77 -15.80
N GLY A 153 -18.12 32.95 -15.26
CA GLY A 153 -17.29 32.00 -16.01
C GLY A 153 -16.16 32.65 -16.81
N ARG A 154 -15.71 31.95 -17.86
CA ARG A 154 -14.51 32.35 -18.61
C ARG A 154 -14.74 33.59 -19.49
N ASN A 155 -15.85 33.67 -20.20
CA ASN A 155 -16.05 34.67 -21.25
C ASN A 155 -16.45 36.06 -20.73
N GLU A 156 -17.05 36.14 -19.55
CA GLU A 156 -17.49 37.38 -18.93
C GLU A 156 -16.75 37.64 -17.59
N GLY A 157 -16.48 36.58 -16.83
CA GLY A 157 -15.76 36.66 -15.57
C GLY A 157 -14.25 36.47 -15.67
N GLY A 158 -13.76 36.09 -16.85
CA GLY A 158 -12.34 35.92 -17.11
C GLY A 158 -11.67 34.76 -16.35
N LEU A 159 -12.45 33.85 -15.75
CA LEU A 159 -11.89 32.70 -15.00
C LEU A 159 -11.25 31.69 -15.95
N ILE A 160 -9.98 31.34 -15.71
CA ILE A 160 -9.22 30.28 -16.38
C ILE A 160 -8.89 29.24 -15.34
N ASP A 161 -9.61 28.11 -15.33
CA ASP A 161 -9.50 27.05 -14.32
C ASP A 161 -9.44 25.64 -14.91
N ASN A 162 -9.10 25.50 -16.17
CA ASN A 162 -9.07 24.24 -16.92
C ASN A 162 -7.65 23.69 -17.16
N GLU A 163 -6.64 24.32 -16.59
CA GLU A 163 -5.27 23.77 -16.59
C GLU A 163 -5.15 22.72 -15.49
N GLU A 164 -5.45 21.47 -15.81
CA GLU A 164 -5.30 20.33 -14.92
C GLU A 164 -3.85 19.90 -14.83
N VAL A 165 -3.37 19.74 -13.60
CA VAL A 165 -2.03 19.24 -13.29
C VAL A 165 -2.15 18.01 -12.43
N SER A 166 -1.84 16.86 -12.98
CA SER A 166 -1.80 15.60 -12.24
C SER A 166 -0.53 15.51 -11.41
N VAL A 167 -0.68 15.24 -10.12
CA VAL A 167 0.43 15.11 -9.18
C VAL A 167 0.38 13.73 -8.52
N ARG A 168 1.45 12.98 -8.68
CA ARG A 168 1.64 11.70 -7.98
C ARG A 168 1.90 11.95 -6.52
N LYS A 169 1.04 11.45 -5.62
CA LYS A 169 1.10 11.72 -4.18
C LYS A 169 1.19 10.44 -3.38
N LYS A 170 2.19 10.35 -2.52
CA LYS A 170 2.28 9.35 -1.45
C LYS A 170 1.37 9.80 -0.31
N LEU A 171 0.38 8.98 0.02
CA LEU A 171 -0.64 9.32 1.02
C LEU A 171 -0.14 9.12 2.44
N ARG A 172 0.79 8.17 2.64
CA ARG A 172 1.43 7.87 3.92
C ARG A 172 2.94 8.08 3.82
N GLY A 173 3.57 8.56 4.88
CA GLY A 173 4.99 8.93 4.88
C GLY A 173 5.96 7.75 4.93
N PHE A 174 5.48 6.55 5.27
CA PHE A 174 6.33 5.37 5.45
C PHE A 174 6.67 4.65 4.12
N ALA A 175 7.72 3.84 4.12
CA ALA A 175 8.24 3.06 3.00
C ALA A 175 8.51 3.86 1.71
N SER A 176 8.60 5.19 1.81
CA SER A 176 8.63 6.07 0.65
C SER A 176 9.85 5.84 -0.26
N ARG A 177 10.99 5.38 0.26
CA ARG A 177 12.15 5.01 -0.55
C ARG A 177 11.98 3.67 -1.27
N THR A 178 11.34 2.70 -0.61
CA THR A 178 11.04 1.38 -1.19
C THR A 178 9.96 1.49 -2.27
N ILE A 179 8.89 2.26 -2.01
CA ILE A 179 7.90 2.62 -3.04
C ILE A 179 8.61 3.36 -4.18
N GLY A 180 9.48 4.32 -3.87
CA GLY A 180 10.32 4.98 -4.84
C GLY A 180 9.63 6.09 -5.61
N ARG A 181 10.11 6.32 -6.83
CA ARG A 181 9.56 7.28 -7.80
C ARG A 181 10.11 6.99 -9.19
N TYR A 182 9.36 7.40 -10.19
CA TYR A 182 9.83 7.54 -11.55
C TYR A 182 9.71 9.01 -11.98
N SER A 183 10.73 9.53 -12.63
CA SER A 183 10.67 10.84 -13.26
C SER A 183 11.63 10.87 -14.45
N GLU A 184 11.20 11.51 -15.51
CA GLU A 184 12.01 11.81 -16.70
C GLU A 184 12.04 13.32 -16.88
N SER A 185 13.26 13.89 -16.97
CA SER A 185 13.46 15.32 -17.18
C SER A 185 14.76 15.51 -17.98
N ASP A 186 14.68 16.29 -19.05
CA ASP A 186 15.82 16.64 -19.91
C ASP A 186 16.65 15.42 -20.36
N GLY A 187 15.95 14.30 -20.67
CA GLY A 187 16.59 13.05 -21.08
C GLY A 187 17.21 12.23 -19.95
N ASN A 188 17.11 12.69 -18.70
CA ASN A 188 17.57 11.96 -17.53
C ASN A 188 16.42 11.20 -16.88
N ILE A 189 16.56 9.87 -16.77
CA ILE A 189 15.59 9.00 -16.13
C ILE A 189 16.02 8.73 -14.69
N THR A 190 15.15 9.02 -13.75
CA THR A 190 15.27 8.62 -12.35
C THR A 190 14.24 7.54 -12.05
N ALA A 191 14.68 6.28 -11.95
CA ALA A 191 13.85 5.14 -11.60
C ALA A 191 14.31 4.57 -10.25
N ILE A 192 13.43 4.60 -9.25
CA ILE A 192 13.74 4.20 -7.87
C ILE A 192 12.60 3.35 -7.33
N GLY A 193 12.95 2.29 -6.58
CA GLY A 193 11.99 1.46 -5.86
C GLY A 193 10.98 0.75 -6.74
N ILE A 194 9.79 0.53 -6.21
CA ILE A 194 8.69 -0.17 -6.91
C ILE A 194 8.20 0.65 -8.10
N GLU A 195 7.97 1.95 -7.93
CA GLU A 195 7.54 2.82 -9.06
C GLU A 195 8.53 2.77 -10.23
N GLY A 196 9.84 2.77 -9.92
CA GLY A 196 10.86 2.65 -10.97
C GLY A 196 10.90 1.28 -11.63
N ALA A 197 10.75 0.21 -10.84
CA ALA A 197 10.81 -1.17 -11.34
C ALA A 197 9.57 -1.62 -12.13
N PHE A 198 8.42 -0.99 -11.88
CA PHE A 198 7.14 -1.30 -12.51
C PHE A 198 6.56 -0.12 -13.28
N HIS A 199 7.41 0.82 -13.72
CA HIS A 199 6.97 2.02 -14.43
C HIS A 199 6.08 1.70 -15.64
N ASP A 200 6.49 0.75 -16.47
CA ASP A 200 5.76 0.38 -17.70
C ASP A 200 4.35 -0.15 -17.42
N VAL A 201 4.16 -0.77 -16.25
CA VAL A 201 2.85 -1.26 -15.80
C VAL A 201 1.98 -0.10 -15.30
N LEU A 202 2.59 0.78 -14.50
CA LEU A 202 1.90 1.90 -13.86
C LEU A 202 1.57 3.04 -14.82
N ALA A 203 2.44 3.32 -15.80
CA ALA A 203 2.30 4.47 -16.69
C ALA A 203 1.17 4.32 -17.73
N GLY A 204 0.81 3.07 -18.06
CA GLY A 204 -0.15 2.81 -19.13
C GLY A 204 0.39 3.17 -20.51
N LYS A 205 -0.52 3.43 -21.45
CA LYS A 205 -0.16 3.82 -22.83
C LYS A 205 -0.89 5.10 -23.19
N PRO A 206 -0.16 6.18 -23.56
CA PRO A 206 -0.79 7.42 -23.99
C PRO A 206 -1.60 7.21 -25.27
N GLY A 207 -2.68 7.95 -25.40
CA GLY A 207 -3.55 7.96 -26.58
C GLY A 207 -3.28 9.14 -27.49
N LYS A 208 -4.02 9.18 -28.59
CA LYS A 208 -4.01 10.27 -29.57
C LYS A 208 -5.43 10.77 -29.78
N GLN A 209 -5.72 11.97 -29.27
CA GLN A 209 -7.03 12.60 -29.35
C GLN A 209 -7.04 13.66 -30.47
N ILE A 210 -8.11 13.65 -31.27
CA ILE A 210 -8.32 14.65 -32.32
C ILE A 210 -8.96 15.90 -31.70
N VAL A 211 -8.29 17.04 -31.90
CA VAL A 211 -8.80 18.35 -31.51
C VAL A 211 -9.07 19.20 -32.74
N GLN A 212 -10.08 20.04 -32.66
CA GLN A 212 -10.56 20.90 -33.73
C GLN A 212 -10.32 22.38 -33.37
N LYS A 213 -9.88 23.16 -34.32
CA LYS A 213 -9.62 24.59 -34.13
C LYS A 213 -10.93 25.36 -34.02
N LEU A 214 -11.10 26.17 -32.98
CA LEU A 214 -12.14 27.15 -32.80
C LEU A 214 -11.54 28.56 -32.88
N ALA A 215 -12.36 29.60 -32.98
CA ALA A 215 -11.92 31.00 -32.95
C ALA A 215 -11.13 31.34 -31.69
N THR A 216 -11.46 30.70 -30.56
CA THR A 216 -10.84 30.92 -29.22
C THR A 216 -9.83 29.86 -28.82
N GLY A 217 -9.42 28.95 -29.72
CA GLY A 217 -8.44 27.90 -29.37
C GLY A 217 -8.77 26.53 -29.99
N TRP A 218 -8.33 25.47 -29.30
CA TRP A 218 -8.53 24.09 -29.74
C TRP A 218 -9.54 23.39 -28.81
N LYS A 219 -10.54 22.70 -29.38
CA LYS A 219 -11.55 21.95 -28.66
C LYS A 219 -11.36 20.45 -28.88
N LYS A 220 -11.41 19.66 -27.83
CA LYS A 220 -11.45 18.19 -27.88
C LYS A 220 -12.75 17.76 -28.59
N THR A 221 -12.62 16.91 -29.60
CA THR A 221 -13.77 16.45 -30.40
C THR A 221 -14.45 15.21 -29.80
N GLY A 222 -13.81 14.56 -28.84
CA GLY A 222 -14.22 13.25 -28.35
C GLY A 222 -13.88 12.09 -29.31
N LYS A 223 -13.22 12.39 -30.45
CA LYS A 223 -12.72 11.35 -31.37
C LYS A 223 -11.25 11.10 -31.11
N TYR A 224 -10.84 9.83 -31.20
CA TYR A 224 -9.49 9.36 -30.95
C TYR A 224 -8.95 8.64 -32.19
N GLU A 225 -7.67 8.83 -32.50
CA GLU A 225 -6.92 7.93 -33.39
C GLU A 225 -6.53 6.66 -32.61
N GLU A 226 -6.06 6.85 -31.38
CA GLU A 226 -5.76 5.80 -30.41
C GLU A 226 -6.29 6.22 -29.04
N GLN A 227 -7.06 5.36 -28.38
CA GLN A 227 -7.49 5.64 -27.00
C GLN A 227 -6.35 5.43 -26.04
N ALA A 228 -6.21 6.32 -25.06
CA ALA A 228 -5.30 6.11 -23.93
C ALA A 228 -5.73 4.87 -23.14
N VAL A 229 -4.74 4.06 -22.74
CA VAL A 229 -4.95 2.91 -21.88
C VAL A 229 -4.35 3.24 -20.52
N SER A 230 -5.20 3.40 -19.51
CA SER A 230 -4.76 3.68 -18.14
C SER A 230 -3.78 2.63 -17.64
N GLY A 231 -2.83 3.03 -16.82
CA GLY A 231 -1.92 2.14 -16.14
C GLY A 231 -2.65 1.17 -15.22
N ALA A 232 -2.01 0.06 -14.92
CA ALA A 232 -2.53 -0.92 -13.98
C ALA A 232 -2.07 -0.61 -12.55
N ASP A 233 -2.92 -0.92 -11.58
CA ASP A 233 -2.63 -0.78 -10.16
C ASP A 233 -1.73 -1.91 -9.67
N LEU A 234 -0.83 -1.61 -8.73
CA LEU A 234 -0.01 -2.59 -8.04
C LEU A 234 -0.54 -2.83 -6.63
N VAL A 235 -0.84 -4.07 -6.29
CA VAL A 235 -1.10 -4.47 -4.91
C VAL A 235 0.19 -5.01 -4.31
N LEU A 236 0.67 -4.33 -3.28
CA LEU A 236 1.89 -4.71 -2.57
C LEU A 236 1.61 -5.80 -1.54
N THR A 237 2.68 -6.50 -1.15
CA THR A 237 2.63 -7.41 0.01
C THR A 237 2.69 -6.68 1.34
N ILE A 238 2.92 -5.37 1.34
CA ILE A 238 3.02 -4.53 2.53
C ILE A 238 1.68 -4.50 3.27
N ASP A 239 1.76 -4.73 4.57
CA ASP A 239 0.68 -4.56 5.53
C ASP A 239 0.84 -3.20 6.18
N SER A 240 -0.11 -2.29 5.96
CA SER A 240 0.00 -0.92 6.44
C SER A 240 0.08 -0.82 7.95
N ASP A 241 -0.59 -1.71 8.69
CA ASP A 241 -0.60 -1.70 10.15
C ASP A 241 0.76 -2.13 10.70
N ILE A 242 1.34 -3.22 10.15
CA ILE A 242 2.70 -3.66 10.51
C ILE A 242 3.74 -2.60 10.10
N GLN A 243 3.56 -1.98 8.94
CA GLN A 243 4.46 -0.95 8.43
C GLN A 243 4.50 0.29 9.33
N GLU A 244 3.35 0.72 9.85
CA GLU A 244 3.25 1.86 10.76
C GLU A 244 3.96 1.56 12.09
N VAL A 245 3.73 0.37 12.65
CA VAL A 245 4.43 -0.10 13.86
C VAL A 245 5.93 -0.09 13.65
N VAL A 246 6.41 -0.70 12.56
CA VAL A 246 7.84 -0.79 12.23
C VAL A 246 8.47 0.59 12.07
N HIS A 247 7.76 1.50 11.41
CA HIS A 247 8.24 2.86 11.17
C HIS A 247 8.38 3.64 12.49
N SER A 248 7.34 3.64 13.32
CA SER A 248 7.32 4.39 14.58
C SER A 248 8.31 3.84 15.62
N GLU A 249 8.47 2.52 15.71
CA GLU A 249 9.45 1.93 16.65
C GLU A 249 10.88 2.21 16.22
N LEU A 250 11.16 2.23 14.90
CA LEU A 250 12.49 2.62 14.42
C LEU A 250 12.77 4.10 14.67
N GLU A 251 11.83 5.02 14.41
CA GLU A 251 11.98 6.45 14.72
C GLU A 251 12.31 6.68 16.20
N LYS A 252 11.49 6.10 17.07
CA LYS A 252 11.67 6.19 18.52
C LYS A 252 13.06 5.75 18.94
N GLN A 253 13.51 4.61 18.44
CA GLN A 253 14.80 4.04 18.83
C GLN A 253 15.99 4.82 18.28
N LEU A 254 15.89 5.39 17.06
CA LEU A 254 16.94 6.24 16.52
C LEU A 254 17.15 7.51 17.36
N ILE A 255 16.07 8.08 17.89
CA ILE A 255 16.15 9.22 18.82
C ILE A 255 16.73 8.76 20.14
N GLU A 256 16.22 7.67 20.72
CA GLU A 256 16.62 7.19 22.04
C GLU A 256 18.10 6.83 22.08
N MET A 257 18.63 6.21 21.03
CA MET A 257 20.03 5.78 20.94
C MET A 257 20.97 6.84 20.38
N ASP A 258 20.47 8.02 20.03
CA ASP A 258 21.21 9.07 19.28
C ASP A 258 21.93 8.48 18.06
N ALA A 259 21.19 7.67 17.29
CA ALA A 259 21.71 6.94 16.15
C ALA A 259 21.53 7.71 14.84
N SER A 260 22.40 7.46 13.86
CA SER A 260 22.39 8.17 12.58
C SER A 260 21.25 7.71 11.67
N HIS A 261 21.15 6.40 11.45
CA HIS A 261 20.17 5.81 10.55
C HIS A 261 19.93 4.34 10.89
N GLY A 262 18.89 3.76 10.28
CA GLY A 262 18.58 2.36 10.48
C GLY A 262 17.58 1.82 9.47
N CYS A 263 17.42 0.50 9.48
CA CYS A 263 16.38 -0.18 8.73
C CYS A 263 15.78 -1.33 9.51
N VAL A 264 14.53 -1.64 9.19
CA VAL A 264 13.78 -2.79 9.70
C VAL A 264 13.08 -3.45 8.53
N ILE A 265 13.08 -4.79 8.49
CA ILE A 265 12.33 -5.58 7.51
C ILE A 265 11.55 -6.64 8.28
N VAL A 266 10.26 -6.78 7.97
CA VAL A 266 9.41 -7.89 8.42
C VAL A 266 8.99 -8.71 7.21
N MET A 267 9.26 -10.01 7.26
CA MET A 267 9.00 -10.95 6.17
C MET A 267 8.16 -12.13 6.68
N GLU A 268 7.13 -12.49 5.95
CA GLU A 268 6.31 -13.66 6.25
C GLU A 268 7.08 -14.94 5.91
N VAL A 269 7.10 -15.88 6.86
CA VAL A 269 8.00 -17.03 6.80
C VAL A 269 7.68 -17.96 5.63
N LYS A 270 6.42 -18.30 5.42
CA LYS A 270 6.00 -19.30 4.43
C LYS A 270 5.97 -18.77 2.99
N THR A 271 5.68 -17.49 2.80
CA THR A 271 5.44 -16.91 1.47
C THR A 271 6.63 -16.10 0.96
N GLY A 272 7.44 -15.54 1.86
CA GLY A 272 8.46 -14.57 1.49
C GLY A 272 7.93 -13.16 1.27
N TYR A 273 6.66 -12.89 1.56
CA TYR A 273 6.06 -11.59 1.42
C TYR A 273 6.67 -10.58 2.41
N ILE A 274 7.12 -9.45 1.89
CA ILE A 274 7.59 -8.35 2.72
C ILE A 274 6.39 -7.60 3.25
N ARG A 275 6.10 -7.79 4.55
CA ARG A 275 4.97 -7.16 5.23
C ARG A 275 5.26 -5.74 5.67
N ALA A 276 6.53 -5.45 6.00
CA ALA A 276 6.98 -4.09 6.28
C ALA A 276 8.45 -3.91 5.94
N ILE A 277 8.82 -2.69 5.53
CA ILE A 277 10.20 -2.27 5.31
C ILE A 277 10.34 -0.78 5.61
N SER A 278 11.17 -0.44 6.57
CA SER A 278 11.46 0.95 6.93
C SER A 278 12.95 1.25 6.78
N ASN A 279 13.27 2.42 6.23
CA ASN A 279 14.63 2.91 6.03
C ASN A 279 14.67 4.38 6.46
N LEU A 280 15.24 4.68 7.60
CA LEU A 280 15.20 6.02 8.16
C LEU A 280 16.60 6.57 8.39
N LYS A 281 16.80 7.84 8.03
CA LYS A 281 17.94 8.66 8.43
C LYS A 281 17.42 9.79 9.31
N ARG A 282 17.97 9.92 10.50
CA ARG A 282 17.72 11.01 11.44
C ARG A 282 18.61 12.21 11.10
N HIS A 283 18.05 13.41 11.21
CA HIS A 283 18.73 14.68 11.11
C HIS A 283 18.93 15.32 12.49
N ASP A 284 19.76 16.32 12.58
CA ASP A 284 20.12 16.98 13.85
C ASP A 284 18.92 17.65 14.55
N ASP A 285 17.92 18.07 13.80
CA ASP A 285 16.64 18.59 14.28
C ASP A 285 15.62 17.51 14.68
N ASN A 286 16.03 16.25 14.72
CA ASN A 286 15.20 15.07 14.93
C ASN A 286 14.11 14.86 13.85
N SER A 287 14.19 15.50 12.70
CA SER A 287 13.40 15.13 11.55
C SER A 287 13.98 13.87 10.88
N PHE A 288 13.14 13.19 10.09
CA PHE A 288 13.51 11.96 9.40
C PHE A 288 13.37 12.08 7.90
N SER A 289 14.26 11.42 7.19
CA SER A 289 14.17 11.25 5.74
C SER A 289 14.46 9.79 5.34
N GLN A 290 14.14 9.44 4.10
CA GLN A 290 14.41 8.12 3.52
C GLN A 290 15.26 8.26 2.25
N PRO A 291 16.52 8.73 2.36
CA PRO A 291 17.35 9.04 1.20
C PRO A 291 17.85 7.78 0.49
N TYR A 292 17.96 6.68 1.22
CA TYR A 292 18.55 5.44 0.73
C TYR A 292 17.78 4.22 1.26
N ASN A 293 17.76 3.14 0.47
CA ASN A 293 17.22 1.85 0.93
C ASN A 293 18.32 1.02 1.57
N TYR A 294 18.56 1.25 2.86
CA TYR A 294 19.60 0.56 3.63
C TYR A 294 19.37 -0.95 3.66
N ALA A 295 18.12 -1.37 3.67
CA ALA A 295 17.70 -2.78 3.75
C ALA A 295 18.24 -3.66 2.61
N ILE A 296 18.35 -3.10 1.39
CA ILE A 296 18.76 -3.83 0.18
C ILE A 296 20.05 -3.29 -0.44
N GLY A 297 20.41 -2.06 -0.12
CA GLY A 297 21.53 -1.36 -0.75
C GLY A 297 22.74 -1.14 0.16
N SER A 298 22.58 -1.18 1.49
CA SER A 298 23.70 -1.02 2.43
C SER A 298 24.37 -2.37 2.67
N ARG A 299 25.48 -2.57 2.00
CA ARG A 299 26.30 -3.76 2.17
C ARG A 299 27.32 -3.49 3.28
N THR A 300 27.21 -4.20 4.38
CA THR A 300 28.05 -4.04 5.58
C THR A 300 28.42 -5.38 6.20
N THR A 301 29.39 -5.36 7.11
CA THR A 301 29.77 -6.54 7.90
C THR A 301 28.62 -6.95 8.83
N PRO A 302 28.04 -8.15 8.70
CA PRO A 302 26.89 -8.57 9.50
C PRO A 302 27.25 -8.84 10.98
N GLY A 303 28.54 -9.01 11.31
CA GLY A 303 29.00 -9.34 12.63
C GLY A 303 28.41 -10.65 13.16
N SER A 304 28.09 -10.69 14.45
CA SER A 304 27.66 -11.92 15.13
C SER A 304 26.37 -12.55 14.63
N THR A 305 25.56 -11.86 13.81
CA THR A 305 24.41 -12.50 13.14
C THR A 305 24.87 -13.53 12.11
N PHE A 306 26.07 -13.39 11.54
CA PHE A 306 26.64 -14.34 10.60
C PHE A 306 27.13 -15.65 11.27
N LYS A 307 27.32 -15.66 12.60
CA LYS A 307 27.68 -16.89 13.35
C LYS A 307 26.68 -18.03 13.10
N LEU A 308 25.42 -17.70 12.75
CA LEU A 308 24.43 -18.71 12.33
C LEU A 308 24.92 -19.49 11.12
N ALA A 309 25.34 -18.81 10.05
CA ALA A 309 25.84 -19.45 8.83
C ALA A 309 27.09 -20.31 9.14
N SER A 310 27.99 -19.80 9.95
CA SER A 310 29.23 -20.51 10.31
C SER A 310 28.97 -21.77 11.12
N LEU A 311 28.06 -21.69 12.10
CA LEU A 311 27.64 -22.84 12.89
C LEU A 311 26.89 -23.86 12.01
N MET A 312 25.99 -23.40 11.18
CA MET A 312 25.25 -24.26 10.21
C MET A 312 26.20 -25.03 9.30
N ALA A 313 27.25 -24.37 8.77
CA ALA A 313 28.24 -25.03 7.92
C ALA A 313 28.96 -26.17 8.67
N ALA A 314 29.42 -25.90 9.86
CA ALA A 314 30.17 -26.90 10.65
C ALA A 314 29.29 -28.07 11.14
N LEU A 315 28.02 -27.79 11.49
CA LEU A 315 27.05 -28.83 11.87
C LEU A 315 26.65 -29.70 10.67
N GLU A 316 26.43 -29.09 9.50
CA GLU A 316 26.04 -29.79 8.28
C GLU A 316 27.16 -30.69 7.74
N ASP A 317 28.43 -30.28 7.90
CA ASP A 317 29.60 -31.06 7.54
C ASP A 317 29.97 -32.12 8.62
N GLY A 318 29.24 -32.19 9.71
CA GLY A 318 29.54 -33.09 10.84
C GLY A 318 30.87 -32.80 11.52
N LYS A 319 31.40 -31.56 11.35
CA LYS A 319 32.70 -31.14 11.93
C LYS A 319 32.57 -30.67 13.37
N LEU A 320 31.35 -30.32 13.80
CA LEU A 320 31.01 -29.91 15.19
C LEU A 320 29.65 -30.50 15.59
N ASP A 321 29.49 -30.68 16.91
CA ASP A 321 28.18 -30.88 17.54
C ASP A 321 27.91 -29.83 18.60
N LEU A 322 26.66 -29.63 18.98
CA LEU A 322 26.24 -28.61 19.96
C LEU A 322 26.84 -28.87 21.36
N ASN A 323 27.09 -30.14 21.70
CA ASN A 323 27.62 -30.58 22.99
C ASN A 323 29.14 -30.58 23.02
N ASP A 324 29.84 -30.36 21.90
CA ASP A 324 31.30 -30.27 21.90
C ASP A 324 31.76 -29.15 22.83
N ILE A 325 32.81 -29.43 23.61
CA ILE A 325 33.35 -28.47 24.54
C ILE A 325 34.43 -27.62 23.88
N VAL A 326 34.36 -26.32 24.09
CA VAL A 326 35.30 -25.31 23.58
C VAL A 326 35.80 -24.45 24.74
N ASP A 327 37.05 -24.04 24.66
CA ASP A 327 37.70 -23.21 25.70
C ASP A 327 37.56 -21.73 25.33
N ALA A 328 36.51 -21.09 25.86
CA ALA A 328 36.20 -19.70 25.66
C ALA A 328 37.05 -18.77 26.54
N LYS A 329 38.32 -18.66 26.23
CA LYS A 329 39.34 -17.87 26.97
C LYS A 329 39.06 -16.36 26.97
N GLY A 330 38.19 -15.87 26.11
CA GLY A 330 37.87 -14.45 25.98
C GLY A 330 38.85 -13.62 25.14
N LYS A 331 40.06 -14.14 24.87
CA LYS A 331 41.07 -13.51 24.03
C LYS A 331 41.69 -14.55 23.10
N TYR A 332 41.66 -14.26 21.79
CA TYR A 332 42.08 -15.18 20.73
C TYR A 332 43.07 -14.48 19.81
N SER A 333 44.28 -15.06 19.66
CA SER A 333 45.33 -14.54 18.77
C SER A 333 45.50 -15.46 17.59
N PHE A 334 45.67 -14.86 16.41
CA PHE A 334 45.88 -15.58 15.15
C PHE A 334 47.26 -15.21 14.58
N LYS A 335 47.92 -16.16 13.95
CA LYS A 335 49.18 -15.92 13.25
C LYS A 335 48.92 -14.97 12.06
N GLY A 336 49.64 -13.87 12.02
CA GLY A 336 49.44 -12.83 10.98
C GLY A 336 48.54 -11.67 11.42
N SER A 337 47.95 -11.71 12.62
CA SER A 337 47.22 -10.58 13.21
C SER A 337 48.00 -9.98 14.38
N ASN A 338 48.23 -8.67 14.35
CA ASN A 338 48.85 -7.93 15.45
C ASN A 338 47.85 -7.60 16.57
N LYS A 339 46.55 -7.70 16.32
CA LYS A 339 45.50 -7.40 17.30
C LYS A 339 44.74 -8.69 17.63
N PRO A 340 44.64 -9.09 18.92
CA PRO A 340 43.80 -10.21 19.31
C PRO A 340 42.33 -9.88 19.20
N LEU A 341 41.52 -10.92 18.95
CA LEU A 341 40.08 -10.86 19.01
C LEU A 341 39.60 -11.07 20.44
N TYR A 342 38.67 -10.27 20.93
CA TYR A 342 38.13 -10.34 22.29
C TYR A 342 36.66 -10.69 22.31
N ASP A 343 36.23 -11.42 23.33
CA ASP A 343 34.80 -11.54 23.64
C ASP A 343 34.21 -10.23 24.17
N SER A 344 32.92 -10.04 24.05
CA SER A 344 32.21 -8.81 24.43
C SER A 344 32.20 -8.56 25.94
N ASN A 345 32.49 -9.58 26.79
CA ASN A 345 32.62 -9.48 28.22
C ASN A 345 34.00 -8.95 28.68
N TYR A 346 34.55 -8.00 27.95
CA TYR A 346 35.87 -7.40 28.17
C TYR A 346 37.05 -8.39 28.09
N GLY A 347 36.85 -9.53 27.39
CA GLY A 347 37.88 -10.55 27.21
C GLY A 347 38.09 -11.46 28.43
N ASN A 348 37.19 -11.41 29.41
CA ASN A 348 37.26 -12.30 30.58
C ASN A 348 37.02 -13.78 30.24
N GLY A 349 36.37 -14.04 29.09
CA GLY A 349 36.01 -15.37 28.65
C GLY A 349 34.85 -16.00 29.45
N TYR A 350 34.56 -17.24 29.11
CA TYR A 350 33.49 -18.03 29.73
C TYR A 350 33.97 -19.39 30.21
N GLY A 351 35.28 -19.69 30.04
CA GLY A 351 35.87 -20.99 30.38
C GLY A 351 35.43 -22.09 29.43
N MET A 352 35.40 -23.32 29.96
CA MET A 352 34.99 -24.51 29.21
C MET A 352 33.46 -24.52 29.05
N ILE A 353 32.96 -24.27 27.85
CA ILE A 353 31.55 -24.22 27.55
C ILE A 353 31.23 -25.07 26.32
N THR A 354 29.98 -25.44 26.14
CA THR A 354 29.53 -26.13 24.92
C THR A 354 29.50 -25.19 23.72
N VAL A 355 29.55 -25.74 22.51
CA VAL A 355 29.33 -24.96 21.24
C VAL A 355 27.97 -24.24 21.24
N GLN A 356 26.93 -24.88 21.78
CA GLN A 356 25.62 -24.24 21.97
C GLN A 356 25.75 -22.99 22.87
N GLN A 357 26.36 -23.13 24.05
CA GLN A 357 26.58 -22.02 24.99
C GLN A 357 27.45 -20.90 24.38
N ALA A 358 28.50 -21.29 23.61
CA ALA A 358 29.31 -20.31 22.88
C ALA A 358 28.52 -19.49 21.89
N PHE A 359 27.58 -20.11 21.18
CA PHE A 359 26.67 -19.42 20.27
C PHE A 359 25.67 -18.52 21.03
N GLU A 360 25.06 -19.04 22.11
CA GLU A 360 24.08 -18.30 22.93
C GLU A 360 24.70 -17.04 23.55
N LYS A 361 25.92 -17.16 24.10
CA LYS A 361 26.70 -16.05 24.68
C LYS A 361 27.38 -15.17 23.60
N SER A 362 27.23 -15.52 22.35
CA SER A 362 27.86 -14.83 21.21
C SER A 362 29.43 -14.78 21.38
N SER A 363 30.03 -15.77 22.02
CA SER A 363 31.49 -15.82 22.20
C SER A 363 32.20 -15.88 20.83
N ASN A 364 33.33 -15.19 20.74
CA ASN A 364 34.21 -15.23 19.59
C ASN A 364 35.12 -16.47 19.56
N VAL A 365 34.98 -17.38 20.51
CA VAL A 365 35.64 -18.71 20.47
C VAL A 365 35.24 -19.49 19.20
N LEU A 366 34.08 -19.17 18.60
CA LEU A 366 33.67 -19.74 17.31
C LEU A 366 34.66 -19.43 16.17
N ALA A 367 35.38 -18.30 16.22
CA ALA A 367 36.38 -17.96 15.21
C ALA A 367 37.54 -18.99 15.14
N PRO A 368 38.31 -19.26 16.23
CA PRO A 368 39.33 -20.30 16.19
C PRO A 368 38.72 -21.69 16.00
N THR A 369 37.55 -21.98 16.55
CA THR A 369 36.89 -23.28 16.42
C THR A 369 36.57 -23.60 14.97
N ILE A 370 35.90 -22.70 14.24
CA ILE A 370 35.59 -22.86 12.82
C ILE A 370 36.87 -22.89 11.98
N ASN A 371 37.82 -22.01 12.28
CA ASN A 371 39.11 -22.00 11.59
C ASN A 371 39.81 -23.37 11.66
N GLU A 372 39.89 -23.99 12.85
CA GLU A 372 40.49 -25.29 13.00
C GLU A 372 39.85 -26.37 12.13
N LYS A 373 38.56 -26.30 11.94
CA LYS A 373 37.77 -27.25 11.13
C LYS A 373 37.91 -27.04 9.62
N TYR A 374 38.25 -25.81 9.17
CA TYR A 374 38.22 -25.46 7.74
C TYR A 374 39.57 -24.95 7.18
N LYS A 375 40.58 -24.68 8.00
CA LYS A 375 41.87 -24.12 7.57
C LYS A 375 42.54 -24.88 6.42
N ASN A 376 42.38 -26.23 6.39
CA ASN A 376 42.95 -27.10 5.37
C ASN A 376 42.01 -27.28 4.15
N GLU A 377 40.74 -26.95 4.24
CA GLU A 377 39.72 -27.12 3.23
C GLU A 377 38.82 -25.88 3.16
N PRO A 378 39.40 -24.67 2.97
CA PRO A 378 38.63 -23.42 3.10
C PRO A 378 37.50 -23.30 2.05
N HIS A 379 37.67 -23.89 0.88
CA HIS A 379 36.64 -23.93 -0.16
C HIS A 379 35.33 -24.59 0.31
N LYS A 380 35.42 -25.65 1.15
CA LYS A 380 34.22 -26.31 1.70
C LYS A 380 33.37 -25.36 2.55
N PHE A 381 33.99 -24.45 3.29
CA PHE A 381 33.25 -23.41 4.01
C PHE A 381 32.52 -22.47 3.07
N ILE A 382 33.19 -22.03 2.01
CA ILE A 382 32.60 -21.13 1.00
C ILE A 382 31.46 -21.83 0.24
N ASP A 383 31.64 -23.12 -0.13
CA ASP A 383 30.60 -23.92 -0.79
C ASP A 383 29.32 -24.00 0.06
N ARG A 384 29.46 -24.11 1.41
CA ARG A 384 28.31 -24.06 2.31
C ARG A 384 27.64 -22.69 2.32
N LEU A 385 28.42 -21.59 2.30
CA LEU A 385 27.84 -20.24 2.19
C LEU A 385 27.09 -20.05 0.86
N GLU A 386 27.58 -20.60 -0.24
CA GLU A 386 26.88 -20.62 -1.54
C GLU A 386 25.59 -21.44 -1.47
N GLN A 387 25.63 -22.60 -0.85
CA GLN A 387 24.44 -23.45 -0.62
C GLN A 387 23.39 -22.72 0.23
N PHE A 388 23.81 -21.91 1.20
CA PHE A 388 22.91 -21.10 2.02
C PHE A 388 22.42 -19.81 1.30
N GLY A 389 22.87 -19.57 0.07
CA GLY A 389 22.46 -18.42 -0.72
C GLY A 389 23.09 -17.10 -0.31
N LEU A 390 24.27 -17.12 0.33
CA LEU A 390 24.92 -15.93 0.92
C LEU A 390 25.95 -15.27 0.00
N THR A 391 26.20 -15.81 -1.20
CA THR A 391 27.24 -15.32 -2.12
C THR A 391 26.69 -14.57 -3.33
N GLU A 392 25.39 -14.66 -3.59
CA GLU A 392 24.71 -14.03 -4.71
C GLU A 392 23.50 -13.20 -4.23
N PRO A 393 23.06 -12.19 -4.99
CA PRO A 393 21.85 -11.44 -4.67
C PRO A 393 20.63 -12.36 -4.58
N VAL A 394 19.65 -11.98 -3.78
CA VAL A 394 18.38 -12.72 -3.65
C VAL A 394 17.54 -12.61 -4.92
N GLY A 395 17.79 -11.60 -5.74
CA GLY A 395 17.16 -11.39 -7.04
C GLY A 395 15.74 -10.81 -6.93
N ILE A 396 15.57 -9.81 -6.09
CA ILE A 396 14.31 -9.07 -5.98
C ILE A 396 14.06 -8.21 -7.23
N LYS A 397 12.80 -7.88 -7.51
CA LYS A 397 12.44 -6.98 -8.62
C LYS A 397 12.68 -5.48 -8.33
N LEU A 398 13.25 -5.12 -7.18
CA LEU A 398 13.59 -3.73 -6.85
C LEU A 398 14.96 -3.34 -7.38
N LEU A 399 15.07 -2.12 -7.85
CA LEU A 399 16.36 -1.56 -8.27
C LEU A 399 17.21 -1.22 -7.04
N GLY A 400 18.51 -1.54 -7.12
CA GLY A 400 19.49 -1.16 -6.10
C GLY A 400 19.86 -2.27 -5.10
N GLU A 401 19.44 -3.51 -5.32
CA GLU A 401 19.95 -4.65 -4.56
C GLU A 401 21.45 -4.79 -4.78
N LYS A 402 22.25 -4.78 -3.71
CA LYS A 402 23.69 -4.97 -3.78
C LYS A 402 24.06 -6.44 -3.67
N LYS A 403 25.02 -6.85 -4.54
CA LYS A 403 25.61 -8.19 -4.47
C LYS A 403 26.43 -8.31 -3.16
N PRO A 404 26.26 -9.42 -2.39
CA PRO A 404 27.12 -9.69 -1.23
C PRO A 404 28.58 -9.83 -1.63
N LEU A 405 29.46 -9.57 -0.68
CA LEU A 405 30.88 -9.77 -0.85
C LEU A 405 31.35 -10.87 0.10
N VAL A 406 31.87 -11.94 -0.45
CA VAL A 406 32.45 -13.05 0.28
C VAL A 406 33.80 -13.35 -0.36
N SER A 407 34.88 -13.18 0.39
CA SER A 407 36.21 -13.49 -0.08
C SER A 407 36.34 -14.99 -0.40
N LYS A 408 37.01 -15.32 -1.49
CA LYS A 408 37.19 -16.72 -1.93
C LYS A 408 38.65 -17.12 -1.86
N PRO A 409 38.97 -18.38 -1.53
CA PRO A 409 40.34 -18.91 -1.59
C PRO A 409 40.99 -18.66 -2.96
N GLY A 410 42.25 -18.23 -2.94
CA GLY A 410 42.98 -17.92 -4.19
C GLY A 410 42.83 -16.49 -4.71
N THR A 411 41.99 -15.64 -4.10
CA THR A 411 41.91 -14.21 -4.42
C THR A 411 42.96 -13.42 -3.66
N ALA A 412 43.31 -12.23 -4.14
CA ALA A 412 44.33 -11.37 -3.52
C ALA A 412 43.99 -10.93 -2.09
N VAL A 413 42.71 -10.90 -1.74
CA VAL A 413 42.22 -10.52 -0.39
C VAL A 413 42.14 -11.70 0.57
N TRP A 414 42.33 -12.94 0.10
CA TRP A 414 42.29 -14.14 0.94
C TRP A 414 43.58 -14.30 1.74
N SER A 415 43.45 -14.57 3.03
CA SER A 415 44.58 -14.79 3.93
C SER A 415 44.30 -15.91 4.94
N GLY A 416 45.27 -16.26 5.76
CA GLY A 416 45.09 -17.18 6.89
C GLY A 416 44.12 -16.66 7.97
N LEU A 417 43.73 -15.40 7.89
CA LEU A 417 42.75 -14.75 8.76
C LEU A 417 41.33 -14.81 8.24
N SER A 418 41.13 -15.13 6.95
CA SER A 418 39.81 -15.03 6.29
C SER A 418 38.77 -15.95 6.94
N ILE A 419 39.07 -17.23 7.17
CA ILE A 419 38.11 -18.14 7.82
C ILE A 419 37.73 -17.66 9.23
N PRO A 420 38.70 -17.38 10.16
CA PRO A 420 38.33 -16.99 11.52
C PRO A 420 37.54 -15.67 11.57
N TYR A 421 37.84 -14.71 10.71
CA TYR A 421 37.11 -13.45 10.66
C TYR A 421 35.73 -13.62 10.00
N MET A 422 35.60 -14.38 8.91
CA MET A 422 34.32 -14.74 8.33
C MET A 422 33.43 -15.48 9.31
N ALA A 423 33.97 -16.37 10.13
CA ALA A 423 33.22 -17.15 11.10
C ALA A 423 32.41 -16.29 12.09
N ILE A 424 32.82 -15.05 12.31
CA ILE A 424 32.17 -14.10 13.20
C ILE A 424 31.59 -12.90 12.48
N GLY A 425 31.52 -12.98 11.13
CA GLY A 425 30.85 -11.99 10.27
C GLY A 425 31.69 -10.76 9.89
N TYR A 426 33.03 -10.89 9.92
CA TYR A 426 33.94 -9.96 9.29
C TYR A 426 34.53 -10.60 8.02
N GLU A 427 35.15 -9.82 7.13
CA GLU A 427 35.58 -10.26 5.79
C GLU A 427 34.44 -10.85 4.91
N VAL A 428 33.20 -10.60 5.32
CA VAL A 428 31.97 -10.79 4.56
C VAL A 428 31.15 -9.52 4.63
N GLU A 429 30.50 -9.16 3.55
CA GLU A 429 29.56 -8.06 3.53
C GLU A 429 28.22 -8.53 2.99
N GLN A 430 27.16 -8.25 3.73
CA GLN A 430 25.80 -8.65 3.42
C GLN A 430 24.87 -7.43 3.44
N VAL A 431 23.82 -7.46 2.66
CA VAL A 431 22.70 -6.54 2.86
C VAL A 431 21.75 -7.13 3.93
N PRO A 432 21.06 -6.30 4.72
CA PRO A 432 20.15 -6.79 5.76
C PRO A 432 19.12 -7.80 5.25
N LEU A 433 18.53 -7.57 4.08
CA LEU A 433 17.58 -8.51 3.48
C LEU A 433 18.15 -9.90 3.28
N GLN A 434 19.41 -10.03 2.88
CA GLN A 434 20.04 -11.33 2.65
C GLN A 434 20.27 -12.08 3.96
N THR A 435 20.73 -11.39 5.01
CA THR A 435 20.80 -11.96 6.36
C THR A 435 19.42 -12.44 6.81
N LEU A 436 18.38 -11.62 6.61
CA LEU A 436 17.01 -12.02 6.94
C LEU A 436 16.56 -13.27 6.20
N CYS A 437 16.87 -13.42 4.90
CA CYS A 437 16.52 -14.61 4.12
C CYS A 437 17.11 -15.90 4.70
N LEU A 438 18.32 -15.87 5.26
CA LEU A 438 18.91 -17.01 5.96
C LEU A 438 18.09 -17.38 7.20
N TYR A 439 17.77 -16.39 8.06
CA TYR A 439 16.98 -16.61 9.28
C TYR A 439 15.55 -17.07 8.94
N ASN A 440 14.95 -16.48 7.92
CA ASN A 440 13.65 -16.91 7.40
C ASN A 440 13.68 -18.37 6.93
N SER A 441 14.76 -18.79 6.26
CA SER A 441 14.92 -20.17 5.82
C SER A 441 15.01 -21.14 6.99
N VAL A 442 15.71 -20.77 8.06
CA VAL A 442 15.75 -21.57 9.30
C VAL A 442 14.37 -21.67 9.94
N ALA A 443 13.65 -20.54 10.02
CA ALA A 443 12.26 -20.50 10.50
C ALA A 443 11.34 -21.41 9.67
N ASN A 444 11.55 -21.43 8.35
CA ASN A 444 10.80 -22.21 7.35
C ASN A 444 11.34 -23.64 7.11
N ASN A 445 11.94 -24.23 8.13
CA ASN A 445 12.46 -25.62 8.10
C ASN A 445 13.44 -25.90 6.94
N GLY A 446 14.27 -24.92 6.61
CA GLY A 446 15.30 -25.02 5.58
C GLY A 446 14.89 -24.58 4.18
N LYS A 447 13.64 -24.21 3.97
CA LYS A 447 13.13 -23.73 2.69
C LYS A 447 13.35 -22.22 2.55
N MET A 448 14.11 -21.78 1.54
CA MET A 448 14.38 -20.38 1.26
C MET A 448 13.36 -19.81 0.28
N MET A 449 12.61 -18.81 0.72
CA MET A 449 11.63 -18.12 -0.10
C MET A 449 12.24 -16.84 -0.71
N LYS A 450 11.81 -16.51 -1.92
CA LYS A 450 12.16 -15.25 -2.57
C LYS A 450 11.37 -14.10 -1.93
N PRO A 451 12.03 -13.02 -1.48
CA PRO A 451 11.30 -11.85 -1.01
C PRO A 451 10.45 -11.23 -2.13
N LEU A 452 9.16 -11.03 -1.86
CA LEU A 452 8.21 -10.42 -2.79
C LEU A 452 7.64 -9.14 -2.19
N PHE A 453 7.59 -8.09 -3.03
CA PHE A 453 7.06 -6.77 -2.67
C PHE A 453 5.72 -6.47 -3.34
N VAL A 454 5.44 -7.12 -4.47
CA VAL A 454 4.20 -6.98 -5.24
C VAL A 454 3.52 -8.33 -5.28
N GLU A 455 2.24 -8.36 -4.95
CA GLU A 455 1.40 -9.55 -4.97
C GLU A 455 0.53 -9.62 -6.23
N GLU A 456 -0.08 -8.48 -6.63
CA GLU A 456 -1.00 -8.45 -7.76
C GLU A 456 -0.79 -7.23 -8.66
N ILE A 457 -1.14 -7.40 -9.94
CA ILE A 457 -1.37 -6.33 -10.89
C ILE A 457 -2.87 -6.33 -11.21
N ARG A 458 -3.52 -5.18 -11.08
CA ARG A 458 -4.95 -5.02 -11.36
C ARG A 458 -5.19 -3.93 -12.40
N GLN A 459 -6.07 -4.19 -13.35
CA GLN A 459 -6.50 -3.21 -14.35
C GLN A 459 -7.98 -2.86 -14.12
N SER A 460 -8.27 -1.61 -13.78
CA SER A 460 -9.64 -1.16 -13.46
C SER A 460 -10.31 -2.07 -12.41
N GLY A 461 -9.58 -2.41 -11.36
CA GLY A 461 -10.02 -3.27 -10.26
C GLY A 461 -10.03 -4.78 -10.55
N LYS A 462 -9.83 -5.21 -11.82
CA LYS A 462 -9.77 -6.63 -12.18
C LYS A 462 -8.35 -7.17 -12.07
N LEU A 463 -8.20 -8.37 -11.52
CA LEU A 463 -6.93 -9.07 -11.44
C LEU A 463 -6.43 -9.40 -12.86
N VAL A 464 -5.22 -8.93 -13.19
CA VAL A 464 -4.50 -9.23 -14.45
C VAL A 464 -3.44 -10.28 -14.22
N GLU A 465 -2.62 -10.10 -13.17
CA GLU A 465 -1.52 -11.01 -12.82
C GLU A 465 -1.42 -11.12 -11.30
N ARG A 466 -1.08 -12.34 -10.81
CA ARG A 466 -0.76 -12.60 -9.41
C ARG A 466 0.61 -13.22 -9.30
N PHE A 467 1.47 -12.66 -8.47
CA PHE A 467 2.78 -13.18 -8.15
C PHE A 467 2.68 -14.16 -6.97
N SER A 468 2.76 -15.45 -7.29
CA SER A 468 2.77 -16.48 -6.24
C SER A 468 4.11 -16.56 -5.52
N PRO A 469 4.16 -17.03 -4.27
CA PRO A 469 5.39 -17.30 -3.54
C PRO A 469 6.36 -18.17 -4.34
N VAL A 470 7.63 -17.78 -4.40
CA VAL A 470 8.68 -18.46 -5.16
C VAL A 470 9.69 -19.07 -4.18
N VAL A 471 9.96 -20.34 -4.35
CA VAL A 471 11.01 -21.04 -3.61
C VAL A 471 12.33 -20.88 -4.34
N LEU A 472 13.32 -20.24 -3.69
CA LEU A 472 14.68 -20.10 -4.21
C LEU A 472 15.48 -21.39 -4.01
N ARG A 473 15.32 -22.01 -2.84
CA ARG A 473 15.95 -23.28 -2.49
C ARG A 473 14.99 -24.09 -1.63
N ASP A 474 14.73 -25.34 -2.05
CA ASP A 474 13.84 -26.22 -1.27
C ASP A 474 14.47 -26.65 0.05
N LYS A 475 15.79 -26.73 0.08
CA LYS A 475 16.55 -27.18 1.25
C LYS A 475 17.93 -26.55 1.27
N ILE A 476 18.20 -25.68 2.26
CA ILE A 476 19.53 -25.09 2.46
C ILE A 476 20.47 -26.01 3.23
N CYS A 477 19.95 -26.85 4.13
CA CYS A 477 20.70 -27.85 4.89
C CYS A 477 19.78 -28.96 5.41
N SER A 478 20.33 -29.97 6.11
CA SER A 478 19.59 -31.08 6.69
C SER A 478 18.61 -30.62 7.79
N GLN A 479 17.53 -31.37 8.00
CA GLN A 479 16.58 -31.10 9.10
C GLN A 479 17.24 -31.21 10.47
N SER A 480 18.25 -32.08 10.61
CA SER A 480 19.05 -32.19 11.85
C SER A 480 19.76 -30.87 12.17
N THR A 481 20.42 -30.27 11.16
CA THR A 481 21.08 -28.98 11.31
C THR A 481 20.07 -27.87 11.63
N ILE A 482 18.92 -27.81 10.94
CA ILE A 482 17.85 -26.86 11.24
C ILE A 482 17.37 -26.95 12.68
N ASN A 483 17.08 -28.16 13.17
CA ASN A 483 16.61 -28.37 14.55
C ASN A 483 17.66 -27.93 15.58
N LYS A 484 18.94 -28.23 15.34
CA LYS A 484 20.03 -27.80 16.18
C LYS A 484 20.16 -26.28 16.25
N VAL A 485 20.14 -25.58 15.13
CA VAL A 485 20.27 -24.11 15.11
C VAL A 485 19.04 -23.39 15.62
N LYS A 486 17.83 -23.92 15.44
CA LYS A 486 16.61 -23.41 16.09
C LYS A 486 16.77 -23.41 17.61
N LYS A 487 17.24 -24.55 18.19
CA LYS A 487 17.52 -24.65 19.61
C LYS A 487 18.54 -23.59 20.06
N CYS A 488 19.58 -23.33 19.27
CA CYS A 488 20.55 -22.29 19.58
C CYS A 488 19.96 -20.90 19.55
N LEU A 489 19.10 -20.58 18.56
CA LEU A 489 18.45 -19.26 18.42
C LEU A 489 17.46 -18.98 19.56
N GLU A 490 16.72 -19.99 20.00
CA GLU A 490 15.88 -19.92 21.22
C GLU A 490 16.74 -19.76 22.47
N GLY A 491 17.88 -20.48 22.56
CA GLY A 491 18.81 -20.40 23.65
C GLY A 491 19.44 -19.01 23.81
N VAL A 492 19.66 -18.27 22.71
CA VAL A 492 20.11 -16.87 22.77
C VAL A 492 19.13 -16.00 23.57
N MET A 493 17.82 -16.27 23.43
CA MET A 493 16.79 -15.52 24.15
C MET A 493 16.64 -15.97 25.60
N LYS A 494 16.78 -17.26 25.88
CA LYS A 494 16.59 -17.81 27.23
C LYS A 494 17.82 -17.65 28.13
N ASN A 495 19.01 -17.91 27.59
CA ASN A 495 20.25 -18.03 28.39
C ASN A 495 21.38 -17.12 27.89
N GLY A 496 21.15 -16.40 26.80
CA GLY A 496 22.19 -15.70 26.05
C GLY A 496 22.03 -14.19 26.03
N THR A 497 22.52 -13.61 24.95
CA THR A 497 22.62 -12.15 24.80
C THR A 497 21.26 -11.47 24.55
N GLY A 498 20.19 -12.21 24.37
CA GLY A 498 18.82 -11.70 24.14
C GLY A 498 17.88 -11.87 25.34
N SER A 499 18.35 -12.35 26.50
CA SER A 499 17.49 -12.68 27.65
C SER A 499 16.64 -11.52 28.18
N ASP A 500 17.09 -10.28 28.00
CA ASP A 500 16.32 -9.10 28.41
C ASP A 500 15.17 -8.72 27.46
N LEU A 501 15.00 -9.47 26.36
CA LEU A 501 14.02 -9.19 25.29
C LEU A 501 12.83 -10.18 25.30
N GLU A 502 12.64 -10.92 26.37
CA GLU A 502 11.57 -11.92 26.46
C GLU A 502 10.17 -11.28 26.29
N SER A 503 9.30 -11.97 25.54
CA SER A 503 7.87 -11.71 25.52
C SER A 503 7.16 -12.62 26.52
N VAL A 504 6.11 -12.12 27.16
CA VAL A 504 5.31 -12.89 28.12
C VAL A 504 4.36 -13.87 27.45
N GLU A 505 4.00 -13.60 26.20
CA GLU A 505 2.91 -14.31 25.50
C GLU A 505 3.42 -15.35 24.49
N PHE A 506 4.64 -15.21 23.98
CA PHE A 506 5.22 -16.11 22.97
C PHE A 506 6.75 -16.09 23.05
N ASN A 507 7.39 -17.15 22.55
CA ASN A 507 8.86 -17.18 22.49
C ASN A 507 9.39 -16.53 21.21
N ILE A 508 10.51 -15.83 21.34
CA ILE A 508 11.29 -15.28 20.23
C ILE A 508 12.52 -16.16 20.02
N ALA A 509 12.91 -16.37 18.76
CA ALA A 509 14.17 -16.97 18.40
C ALA A 509 14.99 -15.98 17.58
N GLY A 510 16.24 -15.73 17.93
CA GLY A 510 17.03 -14.74 17.21
C GLY A 510 18.48 -14.65 17.64
N LYS A 511 19.20 -13.71 17.04
CA LYS A 511 20.61 -13.45 17.31
C LYS A 511 20.94 -11.98 17.29
N THR A 512 21.64 -11.53 18.30
CA THR A 512 22.21 -10.19 18.38
C THR A 512 23.48 -10.07 17.54
N GLY A 513 23.70 -8.90 16.96
CA GLY A 513 24.94 -8.54 16.29
C GLY A 513 25.43 -7.17 16.73
N THR A 514 26.73 -7.05 16.85
CA THR A 514 27.43 -5.79 17.07
C THR A 514 28.72 -5.85 16.25
N ALA A 515 28.79 -5.01 15.23
CA ALA A 515 29.95 -4.97 14.35
C ALA A 515 30.54 -3.55 14.31
N LYS A 516 31.85 -3.45 14.20
CA LYS A 516 32.52 -2.20 13.92
C LYS A 516 32.27 -1.83 12.46
N ILE A 517 32.05 -0.56 12.20
CA ILE A 517 31.96 0.00 10.86
C ILE A 517 33.37 0.40 10.41
N MET A 518 33.72 0.04 9.17
CA MET A 518 34.96 0.51 8.56
C MET A 518 34.79 1.98 8.17
N ASP A 519 35.87 2.74 8.22
CA ASP A 519 35.92 4.09 7.67
C ASP A 519 35.89 4.10 6.11
N GLU A 520 35.92 5.27 5.52
CA GLU A 520 35.94 5.43 4.07
C GLU A 520 37.18 4.83 3.39
N SER A 521 38.27 4.62 4.15
CA SER A 521 39.50 3.96 3.67
C SER A 521 39.43 2.43 3.78
N GLY A 522 38.36 1.87 4.32
CA GLY A 522 38.19 0.42 4.55
C GLY A 522 38.94 -0.09 5.78
N GLN A 523 39.29 0.79 6.72
CA GLN A 523 39.99 0.43 7.94
C GLN A 523 39.07 0.54 9.17
N PHE A 524 39.33 -0.28 10.18
CA PHE A 524 38.64 -0.15 11.47
C PHE A 524 39.39 0.90 12.32
N LEU A 525 38.67 1.94 12.73
CA LEU A 525 39.17 2.97 13.62
C LEU A 525 39.57 2.39 14.99
N ASP A 526 40.43 3.10 15.72
CA ASP A 526 40.79 2.72 17.07
C ASP A 526 39.58 2.80 18.02
N ARG A 527 39.71 2.18 19.21
CA ARG A 527 38.57 1.84 20.07
C ARG A 527 37.73 3.04 20.51
N GLU A 528 38.35 4.22 20.65
CA GLU A 528 37.67 5.46 21.09
C GLU A 528 36.87 6.11 19.97
N ASP A 529 37.32 6.00 18.74
CA ASP A 529 36.65 6.58 17.55
C ASP A 529 35.81 5.56 16.75
N SER A 530 35.69 4.31 17.25
CA SER A 530 34.99 3.26 16.54
C SER A 530 33.50 3.52 16.45
N GLU A 531 32.98 3.54 15.24
CA GLU A 531 31.56 3.51 14.97
C GLU A 531 31.05 2.07 14.91
N TYR A 532 29.83 1.86 15.36
CA TYR A 532 29.24 0.53 15.45
C TYR A 532 27.93 0.43 14.66
N GLN A 533 27.69 -0.77 14.17
CA GLN A 533 26.40 -1.24 13.69
C GLN A 533 25.83 -2.21 14.71
N ALA A 534 24.67 -1.92 15.24
CA ALA A 534 23.91 -2.82 16.08
C ALA A 534 22.85 -3.52 15.25
N SER A 535 22.69 -4.84 15.42
CA SER A 535 21.68 -5.61 14.69
C SER A 535 21.03 -6.67 15.56
N PHE A 536 19.79 -7.01 15.19
CA PHE A 536 19.08 -8.18 15.70
C PHE A 536 18.31 -8.82 14.53
N CYS A 537 18.49 -10.13 14.36
CA CYS A 537 17.76 -10.90 13.34
C CYS A 537 17.15 -12.15 13.98
N GLY A 538 15.90 -12.42 13.70
CA GLY A 538 15.18 -13.53 14.30
C GLY A 538 13.80 -13.75 13.71
N TYR A 539 12.99 -14.56 14.38
CA TYR A 539 11.62 -14.88 13.97
C TYR A 539 10.72 -15.10 15.20
N PHE A 540 9.43 -14.99 14.98
CA PHE A 540 8.40 -15.14 16.01
C PHE A 540 7.07 -15.63 15.44
N PRO A 541 6.23 -16.36 16.25
CA PRO A 541 6.61 -17.09 17.46
C PRO A 541 7.68 -18.15 17.15
N ALA A 542 8.52 -18.53 18.12
CA ALA A 542 9.58 -19.52 17.89
C ALA A 542 9.04 -20.92 17.57
N GLU A 543 7.91 -21.29 18.19
CA GLU A 543 7.27 -22.60 18.07
C GLU A 543 6.63 -22.82 16.69
N ASN A 544 5.95 -21.82 16.17
CA ASN A 544 5.30 -21.82 14.86
C ASN A 544 5.58 -20.50 14.15
N PRO A 545 6.74 -20.35 13.52
CA PRO A 545 7.16 -19.07 12.96
C PRO A 545 6.25 -18.58 11.86
N LEU A 546 5.65 -17.40 12.05
CA LEU A 546 4.87 -16.69 11.03
C LEU A 546 5.64 -15.55 10.40
N TYR A 547 6.44 -14.83 11.20
CA TYR A 547 7.23 -13.70 10.71
C TYR A 547 8.68 -13.83 11.11
N SER A 548 9.58 -13.45 10.22
CA SER A 548 10.98 -13.16 10.49
C SER A 548 11.20 -11.65 10.38
N CYS A 549 12.11 -11.13 11.21
CA CYS A 549 12.41 -9.70 11.23
C CYS A 549 13.91 -9.47 11.41
N ILE A 550 14.43 -8.43 10.76
CA ILE A 550 15.76 -7.90 10.99
C ILE A 550 15.69 -6.41 11.29
N VAL A 551 16.43 -6.00 12.30
CA VAL A 551 16.63 -4.60 12.67
C VAL A 551 18.12 -4.30 12.62
N VAL A 552 18.50 -3.24 11.89
CA VAL A 552 19.88 -2.78 11.82
C VAL A 552 19.91 -1.28 12.08
N ILE A 553 20.67 -0.87 13.10
CA ILE A 553 20.82 0.54 13.50
C ILE A 553 22.30 0.90 13.45
N TYR A 554 22.60 1.98 12.76
CA TYR A 554 23.97 2.43 12.47
C TYR A 554 24.35 3.62 13.32
N LYS A 555 25.59 3.58 13.82
CA LYS A 555 26.22 4.65 14.58
C LYS A 555 25.41 5.10 15.80
N PRO A 556 24.90 4.15 16.65
CA PRO A 556 24.29 4.53 17.91
C PRO A 556 25.37 5.07 18.87
N LYS A 557 25.07 6.17 19.58
CA LYS A 557 26.05 6.83 20.46
C LYS A 557 25.89 6.47 21.94
N LYS A 558 24.66 6.16 22.40
CA LYS A 558 24.42 5.87 23.82
C LYS A 558 24.76 4.44 24.22
N PHE A 559 24.40 3.47 23.39
CA PHE A 559 24.68 2.05 23.56
C PHE A 559 25.06 1.44 22.23
N ILE A 560 25.92 0.44 22.23
CA ILE A 560 26.43 -0.22 21.02
C ILE A 560 25.93 -1.66 20.84
N TYR A 561 25.45 -2.30 21.93
CA TYR A 561 25.09 -3.72 21.90
C TYR A 561 23.75 -3.98 21.21
N GLY A 562 23.76 -4.97 20.30
CA GLY A 562 22.62 -5.30 19.45
C GLY A 562 21.33 -5.61 20.20
N ALA A 563 21.40 -6.26 21.39
CA ALA A 563 20.20 -6.52 22.20
C ALA A 563 19.48 -5.21 22.56
N LYS A 564 20.20 -4.28 23.18
CA LYS A 564 19.61 -3.03 23.69
C LYS A 564 19.24 -2.04 22.60
N VAL A 565 19.97 -2.03 21.49
CA VAL A 565 19.75 -1.08 20.39
C VAL A 565 18.71 -1.61 19.41
N SER A 566 18.96 -2.77 18.80
CA SER A 566 18.11 -3.32 17.73
C SER A 566 17.11 -4.35 18.23
N GLY A 567 17.48 -5.11 19.28
CA GLY A 567 16.59 -6.10 19.89
C GLY A 567 15.34 -5.48 20.52
N THR A 568 15.44 -4.29 21.12
CA THR A 568 14.30 -3.55 21.66
C THR A 568 13.26 -3.25 20.58
N VAL A 569 13.69 -2.79 19.39
CA VAL A 569 12.78 -2.56 18.25
C VAL A 569 12.16 -3.88 17.79
N PHE A 570 12.97 -4.93 17.66
CA PHE A 570 12.46 -6.26 17.27
C PHE A 570 11.38 -6.75 18.23
N ALA A 571 11.62 -6.71 19.55
CA ALA A 571 10.68 -7.15 20.56
C ALA A 571 9.39 -6.30 20.56
N SER A 572 9.50 -4.96 20.42
CA SER A 572 8.35 -4.08 20.31
C SER A 572 7.51 -4.39 19.06
N VAL A 573 8.15 -4.59 17.91
CA VAL A 573 7.47 -4.96 16.65
C VAL A 573 6.80 -6.34 16.82
N ALA A 574 7.52 -7.33 17.34
CA ALA A 574 6.99 -8.68 17.53
C ALA A 574 5.77 -8.69 18.45
N ASN A 575 5.83 -7.98 19.59
CA ASN A 575 4.72 -7.89 20.54
C ASN A 575 3.49 -7.19 19.93
N LYS A 576 3.68 -6.06 19.22
CA LYS A 576 2.56 -5.34 18.59
C LYS A 576 1.93 -6.12 17.46
N VAL A 577 2.75 -6.77 16.61
CA VAL A 577 2.26 -7.61 15.51
C VAL A 577 1.52 -8.84 16.05
N TYR A 578 2.04 -9.45 17.13
CA TYR A 578 1.37 -10.57 17.79
C TYR A 578 0.01 -10.14 18.34
N ALA A 579 -0.05 -9.05 19.10
CA ALA A 579 -1.29 -8.56 19.71
C ALA A 579 -2.35 -8.14 18.69
N SER A 580 -1.96 -7.63 17.52
CA SER A 580 -2.90 -7.15 16.49
C SER A 580 -3.36 -8.24 15.52
N ASN A 581 -2.66 -9.36 15.42
CA ASN A 581 -2.97 -10.39 14.42
C ASN A 581 -3.82 -11.53 15.03
N LEU A 582 -5.08 -11.59 14.59
CA LEU A 582 -6.04 -12.61 15.04
C LEU A 582 -5.61 -14.07 14.78
N GLN A 583 -4.64 -14.31 13.88
CA GLN A 583 -4.12 -15.67 13.62
C GLN A 583 -3.33 -16.25 14.81
N PHE A 584 -2.88 -15.41 15.74
CA PHE A 584 -2.16 -15.84 16.94
C PHE A 584 -3.10 -16.14 18.13
N HIS A 585 -4.37 -15.73 18.04
CA HIS A 585 -5.31 -15.84 19.15
C HIS A 585 -6.37 -16.88 18.82
N ASP A 586 -6.59 -17.79 19.76
CA ASP A 586 -7.70 -18.71 19.66
C ASP A 586 -9.02 -17.95 19.71
N ALA A 587 -10.03 -18.44 19.00
CA ALA A 587 -11.35 -17.81 19.05
C ALA A 587 -11.85 -17.80 20.51
N VAL A 588 -12.13 -16.61 21.04
CA VAL A 588 -12.48 -16.37 22.45
C VAL A 588 -13.63 -17.27 22.94
N ASN A 589 -14.38 -17.88 22.02
CA ASN A 589 -15.56 -18.67 22.28
C ASN A 589 -15.51 -20.12 21.74
N GLU A 590 -14.37 -20.67 21.35
CA GLU A 590 -14.28 -22.06 20.88
C GLU A 590 -14.75 -23.04 21.92
N ASP A 591 -14.46 -22.80 23.21
CA ASP A 591 -14.89 -23.59 24.35
C ASP A 591 -16.08 -23.00 25.14
N ALA A 592 -16.67 -21.91 24.65
CA ALA A 592 -17.81 -21.32 25.32
C ALA A 592 -18.95 -22.32 25.40
N LYS A 593 -19.22 -22.87 26.59
CA LYS A 593 -20.39 -23.67 26.87
C LYS A 593 -21.61 -22.88 26.41
N ARG A 594 -22.34 -23.39 25.42
CA ARG A 594 -23.58 -22.78 24.93
C ARG A 594 -24.41 -22.37 26.12
N ALA A 595 -24.85 -21.12 26.16
CA ALA A 595 -25.66 -20.60 27.24
C ALA A 595 -26.85 -21.53 27.45
N SER A 596 -27.02 -22.03 28.66
CA SER A 596 -28.10 -23.00 29.01
C SER A 596 -29.49 -22.39 28.92
N LYS A 597 -29.63 -21.10 28.65
CA LYS A 597 -30.87 -20.38 28.51
C LYS A 597 -31.05 -19.86 27.09
N SER A 598 -32.14 -20.28 26.44
CA SER A 598 -32.53 -19.74 25.14
C SER A 598 -32.77 -18.23 25.23
N PRO A 599 -32.26 -17.42 24.28
CA PRO A 599 -32.50 -15.99 24.26
C PRO A 599 -33.97 -15.66 23.98
N GLU A 600 -34.38 -14.45 24.36
CA GLU A 600 -35.67 -13.91 23.91
C GLU A 600 -35.54 -13.44 22.48
N ILE A 601 -36.41 -13.95 21.60
CA ILE A 601 -36.35 -13.64 20.16
C ILE A 601 -37.55 -12.81 19.76
N LYS A 602 -37.34 -11.83 18.93
CA LYS A 602 -38.40 -10.99 18.38
C LYS A 602 -39.16 -11.75 17.28
N ALA A 603 -40.46 -11.51 17.18
CA ALA A 603 -41.26 -11.99 16.06
C ALA A 603 -40.80 -11.34 14.75
N GLY A 604 -40.85 -12.06 13.62
CA GLY A 604 -40.39 -11.52 12.34
C GLY A 604 -40.52 -12.50 11.18
N TYR A 605 -39.67 -12.29 10.12
CA TYR A 605 -39.67 -13.11 8.94
C TYR A 605 -39.01 -14.47 9.19
N LYS A 606 -39.69 -15.54 8.84
CA LYS A 606 -39.32 -16.91 9.20
C LYS A 606 -37.93 -17.33 8.76
N SER A 607 -37.55 -17.03 7.48
CA SER A 607 -36.25 -17.43 6.93
C SER A 607 -35.09 -16.76 7.64
N ASP A 608 -35.25 -15.48 7.99
CA ASP A 608 -34.18 -14.68 8.59
C ASP A 608 -33.95 -15.12 10.05
N ILE A 609 -35.05 -15.35 10.80
CA ILE A 609 -34.96 -15.85 12.17
C ILE A 609 -34.36 -17.26 12.19
N SER A 610 -34.82 -18.15 11.29
CA SER A 610 -34.30 -19.52 11.21
C SER A 610 -32.84 -19.58 10.91
N ARG A 611 -32.40 -18.77 9.92
CA ARG A 611 -30.96 -18.66 9.54
C ARG A 611 -30.11 -18.15 10.69
N SER A 612 -30.55 -17.08 11.35
CA SER A 612 -29.85 -16.53 12.50
C SER A 612 -29.70 -17.53 13.64
N LEU A 613 -30.79 -18.29 13.96
CA LEU A 613 -30.74 -19.31 15.00
C LEU A 613 -29.83 -20.48 14.65
N THR A 614 -29.84 -20.90 13.39
CA THR A 614 -28.95 -21.97 12.89
C THR A 614 -27.49 -21.56 12.99
N GLU A 615 -27.14 -20.36 12.52
CA GLU A 615 -25.78 -19.82 12.58
C GLU A 615 -25.27 -19.62 14.02
N LEU A 616 -26.16 -19.18 14.92
CA LEU A 616 -25.86 -19.05 16.35
C LEU A 616 -25.91 -20.36 17.11
N GLY A 617 -26.31 -21.48 16.48
CA GLY A 617 -26.35 -22.82 17.06
C GLY A 617 -27.42 -23.02 18.11
N TYR A 618 -28.52 -22.25 18.10
CA TYR A 618 -29.67 -22.46 18.97
C TYR A 618 -30.64 -23.48 18.39
N GLY A 619 -31.15 -24.41 19.25
CA GLY A 619 -32.24 -25.32 18.88
C GLY A 619 -33.58 -24.57 18.79
N TYR A 620 -34.37 -24.83 17.75
CA TYR A 620 -35.69 -24.25 17.58
C TYR A 620 -36.66 -25.22 16.91
N GLN A 621 -37.94 -25.07 17.24
CA GLN A 621 -39.04 -25.75 16.55
C GLN A 621 -39.79 -24.73 15.68
N ILE A 622 -40.15 -25.10 14.44
CA ILE A 622 -40.70 -24.16 13.45
C ILE A 622 -42.02 -24.67 12.87
N GLY A 623 -43.02 -23.77 12.81
CA GLY A 623 -44.29 -24.01 12.11
C GLY A 623 -44.11 -24.17 10.58
N ARG A 624 -44.96 -25.02 9.96
CA ARG A 624 -44.71 -25.46 8.57
C ARG A 624 -45.25 -24.54 7.47
N LYS A 625 -46.20 -23.63 7.71
CA LYS A 625 -46.99 -22.98 6.64
C LYS A 625 -46.84 -21.45 6.47
N GLY A 626 -46.34 -20.71 7.43
CA GLY A 626 -46.30 -19.25 7.41
C GLY A 626 -44.95 -18.66 6.98
N LYS A 627 -44.94 -17.51 6.28
CA LYS A 627 -43.71 -16.71 6.01
C LYS A 627 -43.30 -15.90 7.24
N TRP A 628 -44.24 -15.61 8.15
CA TRP A 628 -44.07 -14.80 9.34
C TRP A 628 -44.30 -15.63 10.59
N VAL A 629 -43.50 -15.44 11.62
CA VAL A 629 -43.55 -16.20 12.84
C VAL A 629 -43.59 -15.32 14.08
N ASN A 630 -44.28 -15.81 15.10
CA ASN A 630 -44.15 -15.37 16.48
C ASN A 630 -43.15 -16.29 17.17
N SER A 631 -42.30 -15.71 18.01
CA SER A 631 -41.42 -16.51 18.87
C SER A 631 -42.00 -16.59 20.29
N THR A 632 -41.94 -17.77 20.88
CA THR A 632 -42.23 -17.99 22.29
C THR A 632 -41.07 -18.76 22.91
N LYS A 633 -40.69 -18.34 24.11
CA LYS A 633 -39.60 -18.95 24.86
C LYS A 633 -40.11 -20.16 25.63
N SER A 634 -39.51 -21.32 25.43
CA SER A 634 -39.63 -22.47 26.32
C SER A 634 -38.33 -22.66 27.10
N ALA A 635 -38.33 -23.42 28.17
CA ALA A 635 -37.18 -23.57 29.06
C ALA A 635 -35.92 -24.10 28.36
N SER A 636 -36.06 -24.89 27.29
CA SER A 636 -34.96 -25.55 26.58
C SER A 636 -34.90 -25.25 25.08
N GLU A 637 -35.99 -24.74 24.48
CA GLU A 637 -36.07 -24.53 23.02
C GLU A 637 -36.86 -23.29 22.66
N ILE A 638 -36.59 -22.74 21.47
CA ILE A 638 -37.31 -21.62 20.90
C ILE A 638 -38.43 -22.16 20.02
N GLN A 639 -39.67 -21.79 20.31
CA GLN A 639 -40.82 -22.18 19.49
C GLN A 639 -41.20 -21.03 18.54
N LEU A 640 -41.13 -21.28 17.22
CA LEU A 640 -41.54 -20.37 16.18
C LEU A 640 -42.91 -20.83 15.62
N SER A 641 -43.99 -20.15 16.04
CA SER A 641 -45.35 -20.42 15.59
C SER A 641 -45.74 -19.56 14.40
N ASP A 642 -46.46 -20.11 13.42
CA ASP A 642 -46.88 -19.35 12.22
C ASP A 642 -47.81 -18.21 12.61
N ARG A 643 -47.50 -17.01 12.08
CA ARG A 643 -48.35 -15.82 12.21
C ARG A 643 -49.27 -15.74 10.98
N LYS A 644 -50.62 -15.83 11.22
CA LYS A 644 -51.61 -15.72 10.15
C LYS A 644 -51.76 -14.26 9.70
N ILE A 645 -51.52 -13.99 8.42
CA ILE A 645 -51.72 -12.70 7.78
C ILE A 645 -52.80 -12.87 6.74
N LYS A 646 -53.85 -12.02 6.80
CA LYS A 646 -54.96 -11.97 5.83
C LYS A 646 -54.88 -10.66 5.06
N GLU A 647 -55.14 -10.68 3.76
CA GLU A 647 -55.22 -9.46 2.92
C GLU A 647 -56.35 -8.54 3.43
N ASN A 648 -56.12 -7.24 3.38
CA ASN A 648 -57.02 -6.17 3.82
C ASN A 648 -57.47 -6.24 5.30
N VAL A 649 -56.73 -6.99 6.12
CA VAL A 649 -56.98 -7.07 7.57
C VAL A 649 -55.70 -6.74 8.31
N MET A 650 -55.77 -5.82 9.25
CA MET A 650 -54.62 -5.38 10.04
C MET A 650 -53.95 -6.54 10.76
N PRO A 651 -52.69 -6.85 10.47
CA PRO A 651 -51.97 -7.89 11.20
C PRO A 651 -51.58 -7.42 12.62
N ASN A 652 -51.36 -8.34 13.52
CA ASN A 652 -50.77 -8.00 14.80
C ASN A 652 -49.24 -7.87 14.64
N VAL A 653 -48.71 -6.67 14.64
CA VAL A 653 -47.26 -6.40 14.53
C VAL A 653 -46.55 -6.22 15.87
N LYS A 654 -47.27 -6.31 17.01
CA LYS A 654 -46.65 -6.24 18.34
C LYS A 654 -45.61 -7.35 18.53
N GLY A 655 -44.48 -6.98 19.14
CA GLY A 655 -43.32 -7.85 19.34
C GLY A 655 -42.39 -8.00 18.12
N MET A 656 -42.74 -7.44 16.95
CA MET A 656 -41.84 -7.41 15.78
C MET A 656 -40.76 -6.34 15.92
N THR A 657 -39.66 -6.49 15.18
CA THR A 657 -38.70 -5.42 14.98
C THR A 657 -39.32 -4.30 14.15
N ALA A 658 -38.78 -3.07 14.24
CA ALA A 658 -39.22 -1.97 13.40
C ALA A 658 -39.16 -2.36 11.90
N ARG A 659 -38.04 -2.93 11.45
CA ARG A 659 -37.80 -3.36 10.07
C ARG A 659 -38.87 -4.37 9.60
N ASP A 660 -39.12 -5.40 10.38
CA ASP A 660 -40.08 -6.45 9.98
C ASP A 660 -41.51 -5.96 9.99
N ALA A 661 -41.87 -5.09 10.96
CA ALA A 661 -43.21 -4.53 11.04
C ALA A 661 -43.48 -3.58 9.86
N VAL A 662 -42.55 -2.70 9.53
CA VAL A 662 -42.65 -1.80 8.37
C VAL A 662 -42.72 -2.60 7.09
N PHE A 663 -41.79 -3.54 6.86
CA PHE A 663 -41.79 -4.37 5.67
C PHE A 663 -43.13 -5.11 5.47
N LEU A 664 -43.68 -5.71 6.55
CA LEU A 664 -44.96 -6.39 6.47
C LEU A 664 -46.12 -5.44 6.11
N LEU A 665 -46.19 -4.27 6.76
CA LEU A 665 -47.29 -3.31 6.55
C LEU A 665 -47.23 -2.63 5.20
N GLU A 666 -46.03 -2.27 4.75
CA GLU A 666 -45.81 -1.65 3.44
C GLU A 666 -46.00 -2.66 2.30
N ASP A 667 -45.58 -3.92 2.45
CA ASP A 667 -45.87 -5.00 1.47
C ASP A 667 -47.40 -5.26 1.33
N MET A 668 -48.16 -5.00 2.38
CA MET A 668 -49.61 -5.01 2.36
C MET A 668 -50.24 -3.74 1.75
N GLY A 669 -49.41 -2.73 1.43
CA GLY A 669 -49.82 -1.47 0.77
C GLY A 669 -50.25 -0.35 1.74
N TYR A 670 -49.86 -0.41 3.01
CA TYR A 670 -50.09 0.65 4.00
C TYR A 670 -48.89 1.62 4.10
N VAL A 671 -49.13 2.82 4.62
CA VAL A 671 -48.10 3.81 4.92
C VAL A 671 -47.82 3.73 6.42
N VAL A 672 -46.53 3.66 6.81
CA VAL A 672 -46.15 3.44 8.21
C VAL A 672 -45.45 4.70 8.78
N ASP A 673 -45.93 5.17 9.92
CA ASP A 673 -45.29 6.19 10.75
C ASP A 673 -44.73 5.52 12.03
N ILE A 674 -43.43 5.76 12.31
CA ILE A 674 -42.71 5.08 13.38
C ILE A 674 -42.33 6.07 14.47
N LYS A 675 -42.60 5.69 15.74
CA LYS A 675 -42.13 6.42 16.92
C LYS A 675 -41.35 5.50 17.84
N GLY A 676 -40.14 5.92 18.26
CA GLY A 676 -39.27 5.16 19.17
C GLY A 676 -38.39 4.15 18.48
N PHE A 677 -37.77 3.24 19.24
CA PHE A 677 -36.84 2.20 18.76
C PHE A 677 -37.03 0.90 19.55
N GLY A 678 -36.52 -0.22 19.01
CA GLY A 678 -36.65 -1.53 19.65
C GLY A 678 -37.73 -2.43 19.01
N LYS A 679 -38.66 -2.96 19.78
CA LYS A 679 -39.80 -3.80 19.33
C LYS A 679 -41.11 -3.03 19.36
N VAL A 680 -42.04 -3.38 18.46
CA VAL A 680 -43.38 -2.76 18.42
C VAL A 680 -44.16 -3.13 19.66
N ILE A 681 -44.53 -2.11 20.43
CA ILE A 681 -45.40 -2.28 21.62
C ILE A 681 -46.85 -1.83 21.35
N TYR A 682 -47.04 -0.90 20.39
CA TYR A 682 -48.36 -0.34 20.08
C TYR A 682 -48.51 -0.17 18.56
N GLN A 683 -49.73 -0.37 18.06
CA GLN A 683 -50.16 -0.08 16.69
C GLN A 683 -51.51 0.68 16.73
N SER A 684 -51.65 1.72 15.87
CA SER A 684 -52.80 2.62 15.89
C SER A 684 -54.13 1.99 15.43
N VAL A 685 -54.03 0.92 14.64
CA VAL A 685 -55.20 0.13 14.19
C VAL A 685 -55.20 -1.23 14.87
N ARG A 686 -56.33 -1.69 15.35
CA ARG A 686 -56.41 -2.98 16.07
C ARG A 686 -56.17 -4.15 15.12
N ALA A 687 -55.45 -5.14 15.60
CA ALA A 687 -55.27 -6.39 14.86
C ALA A 687 -56.62 -7.06 14.59
N GLY A 688 -56.85 -7.46 13.33
CA GLY A 688 -58.11 -8.06 12.89
C GLY A 688 -59.13 -7.07 12.33
N GLU A 689 -58.90 -5.78 12.41
CA GLU A 689 -59.73 -4.72 11.80
C GLU A 689 -59.52 -4.69 10.26
N GLU A 690 -60.63 -4.56 9.52
CA GLU A 690 -60.55 -4.35 8.04
C GLU A 690 -60.04 -2.97 7.73
N ILE A 691 -59.10 -2.88 6.85
CA ILE A 691 -58.45 -1.62 6.47
C ILE A 691 -58.19 -1.54 4.97
N GLU A 692 -58.28 -0.32 4.42
CA GLU A 692 -58.02 -0.02 3.03
C GLU A 692 -56.51 0.28 2.76
N LYS A 693 -56.04 -0.08 1.58
CA LYS A 693 -54.68 0.24 1.13
C LYS A 693 -54.44 1.74 1.13
N GLY A 694 -53.20 2.16 1.46
CA GLY A 694 -52.81 3.57 1.54
C GLY A 694 -53.11 4.23 2.91
N ARG A 695 -53.81 3.57 3.84
CA ARG A 695 -54.03 4.09 5.21
C ARG A 695 -52.75 4.24 5.99
N LEU A 696 -52.60 5.34 6.71
CA LEU A 696 -51.48 5.61 7.59
C LEU A 696 -51.62 4.78 8.88
N ILE A 697 -50.62 3.99 9.19
CA ILE A 697 -50.52 3.16 10.41
C ILE A 697 -49.36 3.72 11.26
N GLN A 698 -49.68 4.18 12.44
CA GLN A 698 -48.68 4.57 13.43
C GLN A 698 -48.30 3.41 14.30
N ILE A 699 -47.01 3.12 14.41
CA ILE A 699 -46.46 2.12 15.34
C ILE A 699 -45.52 2.80 16.35
N THR A 700 -45.63 2.36 17.61
CA THR A 700 -44.72 2.82 18.68
C THR A 700 -43.83 1.66 19.10
N LEU A 701 -42.54 1.93 19.22
CA LEU A 701 -41.53 0.97 19.62
C LEU A 701 -40.97 1.30 21.00
N SER A 702 -40.52 0.28 21.72
CA SER A 702 -39.79 0.37 22.98
C SER A 702 -38.80 -0.79 23.06
N GLU A 703 -37.74 -0.64 23.83
CA GLU A 703 -36.79 -1.72 24.16
C GLU A 703 -37.44 -2.89 24.88
#